data_bcf99683ab5def3b0cc80ecb52ab1aa6
#
_entry.id   bcf99683ab5def3b0cc80ecb52ab1aa6
#
_cell.length_a   1.000
_cell.length_b   1.000
_cell.length_c   1.000
_cell.angle_alpha   90.00
_cell.angle_beta   90.00
_cell.angle_gamma   90.00
#
_symmetry.space_group_name_H-M   'P 1'
#
loop_
_entity.id
_entity.type
_entity.pdbx_description
1 polymer ?
#
loop_
_entity_poly.entity_id
_entity_poly.type
_entity_poly.pdbx_seq_one_letter_code
_entity_poly.pdbx_strand_id
1 'polypeptide(L)'
;GDVYKRQTTENATDLDAASLPVLYMKTADMTVNRMYGYRQEMNGVTTRENLTPLPMDRSLTLEIDAKGQKIKNVTYTVESTDGGALIENSVLKSFDEDGSYLKADFRLETAILMNQEYTLKLEVGYGDGQSAWYYTRIVQRNGVEVGDYLAYTQMFAQTCLDKTQAEALVPQLEPDETGDNSSFLNVNIHSSLDQISWGSLAPTIVQQPVQQIKEANETTTSITQEYMISAQDENGQTEYYTVSEFYRMRESDGEIILLDFERSAQQIFDPELGVLTKSGINLGVTGEDTEYVTNTAGDIVAFVVNGDLWCYNRSANKTIRVFSFRENGSMDEREQHGEHDVNIVRVDDAGDVTFVVYGYMNRGNHEGEVGAAVYYYRAERNVATEEIFVPADISYEMLKKQLDRLSYVNKQREMYLYLNENLCKVDIETGTTTVVRESIPEDCFVVSESQESIAWMDADNASSAMNITVMNLESGETQRFAADDGQKIRALGFINEDFVYGMANDSDILKDISGNEVFAMHTVWIVSIDGNVKKEYHQDGYYVTGVSISDGLLELDRVVRQENGYADAPEDHIMNGEQQSQELVTGRLATVDDRREQQFLLEFSTSGKTQSLLTLTPKYIYSTLRTDLTMSYDTGSADLYYVYGKGKLIAILSSPAEAVQLADENVGVVLNSSQSYVWERGNRQQGMRLDETTMPSGFQSASLDENVLKESLGDDYELLNL
;
A
#
# COMPACT_ATOMS: atom_id res chain seq x y z
N GLY A 1 -28.98 19.32 17.74
CA GLY A 1 -29.58 19.52 16.41
C GLY A 1 -29.40 20.94 15.81
N ASP A 2 -28.99 21.93 16.59
CA ASP A 2 -29.00 23.32 16.12
C ASP A 2 -27.60 23.97 15.96
N VAL A 3 -26.55 23.33 16.42
CA VAL A 3 -25.18 23.87 16.24
C VAL A 3 -24.68 23.69 14.81
N TYR A 4 -25.16 22.68 14.09
CA TYR A 4 -24.78 22.41 12.69
C TYR A 4 -25.48 23.32 11.66
N LYS A 5 -26.52 24.02 12.03
CA LYS A 5 -27.23 24.94 11.12
C LYS A 5 -26.51 26.28 10.87
N ARG A 6 -25.39 26.53 11.55
CA ARG A 6 -24.66 27.81 11.48
C ARG A 6 -23.22 27.75 10.98
N GLN A 7 -22.72 26.62 10.50
CA GLN A 7 -21.55 26.66 9.61
C GLN A 7 -22.03 27.10 8.24
N THR A 8 -22.03 28.40 8.08
CA THR A 8 -22.40 29.06 6.83
C THR A 8 -21.39 28.66 5.76
N THR A 9 -21.85 28.44 4.52
CA THR A 9 -21.05 28.31 3.29
C THR A 9 -20.02 29.45 3.09
N GLU A 10 -20.01 30.45 3.97
CA GLU A 10 -19.09 31.58 3.95
C GLU A 10 -17.62 31.20 4.19
N ASN A 11 -17.33 30.04 4.75
CA ASN A 11 -15.96 29.56 5.01
C ASN A 11 -15.50 28.42 4.11
N ALA A 12 -16.27 28.07 3.08
CA ALA A 12 -15.89 27.00 2.16
C ALA A 12 -14.89 27.53 1.12
N THR A 13 -13.76 26.83 0.97
CA THR A 13 -12.66 27.20 0.08
C THR A 13 -12.27 26.06 -0.86
N ASP A 14 -11.42 26.35 -1.84
CA ASP A 14 -10.69 25.31 -2.58
C ASP A 14 -9.57 24.76 -1.69
N LEU A 15 -9.03 23.61 -2.05
CA LEU A 15 -7.80 23.11 -1.44
C LEU A 15 -6.65 24.09 -1.75
N ASP A 16 -5.89 24.50 -0.71
CA ASP A 16 -4.72 25.34 -0.91
C ASP A 16 -3.70 24.63 -1.81
N ALA A 17 -3.04 25.37 -2.66
CA ALA A 17 -1.99 24.86 -3.52
C ALA A 17 -0.81 24.34 -2.69
N ALA A 18 -0.09 23.34 -3.22
CA ALA A 18 1.14 22.86 -2.61
C ALA A 18 2.18 24.01 -2.52
N SER A 19 2.90 24.08 -1.42
CA SER A 19 3.84 25.17 -1.11
C SER A 19 5.25 24.70 -0.73
N LEU A 20 5.40 23.42 -0.32
CA LEU A 20 6.67 22.89 0.15
C LEU A 20 7.69 22.74 -0.99
N PRO A 21 8.97 23.04 -0.74
CA PRO A 21 10.07 22.71 -1.66
C PRO A 21 10.13 21.22 -1.95
N VAL A 22 10.69 20.87 -3.12
CA VAL A 22 11.01 19.50 -3.50
C VAL A 22 12.52 19.35 -3.58
N LEU A 23 13.05 18.32 -2.97
CA LEU A 23 14.48 18.05 -2.91
C LEU A 23 14.85 16.85 -3.78
N TYR A 24 16.08 16.88 -4.26
CA TYR A 24 16.68 15.81 -5.05
C TYR A 24 18.13 15.60 -4.62
N MET A 25 18.62 14.39 -4.80
CA MET A 25 20.06 14.13 -4.77
C MET A 25 20.61 14.12 -6.19
N LYS A 26 21.88 14.45 -6.36
CA LYS A 26 22.59 14.31 -7.63
C LYS A 26 23.59 13.16 -7.53
N THR A 27 23.51 12.21 -8.43
CA THR A 27 24.38 11.03 -8.48
C THR A 27 24.78 10.79 -9.94
N ALA A 28 26.06 10.59 -10.22
CA ALA A 28 26.59 10.40 -11.58
C ALA A 28 26.12 11.49 -12.57
N ASP A 29 26.12 12.74 -12.13
CA ASP A 29 25.61 13.91 -12.86
C ASP A 29 24.11 13.89 -13.22
N MET A 30 23.34 12.97 -12.63
CA MET A 30 21.91 12.87 -12.83
C MET A 30 21.14 13.29 -11.56
N THR A 31 20.04 14.02 -11.74
CA THR A 31 19.09 14.37 -10.68
C THR A 31 18.22 13.15 -10.38
N VAL A 32 18.29 12.63 -9.16
CA VAL A 32 17.63 11.40 -8.71
C VAL A 32 17.05 11.58 -7.32
N ASN A 33 16.34 10.57 -6.84
CA ASN A 33 15.88 10.49 -5.45
C ASN A 33 15.08 11.73 -5.03
N ARG A 34 13.98 11.99 -5.76
CA ARG A 34 13.02 13.02 -5.38
C ARG A 34 12.51 12.79 -3.97
N MET A 35 12.54 13.82 -3.15
CA MET A 35 12.06 13.81 -1.78
C MET A 35 10.98 14.88 -1.59
N TYR A 36 9.85 14.48 -1.02
CA TYR A 36 8.78 15.39 -0.63
C TYR A 36 8.92 15.76 0.85
N GLY A 37 8.57 16.99 1.21
CA GLY A 37 8.78 17.51 2.54
C GLY A 37 7.70 17.09 3.53
N TYR A 38 8.12 16.76 4.74
CA TYR A 38 7.24 16.58 5.89
C TYR A 38 7.23 17.84 6.76
N ARG A 39 6.06 18.26 7.23
CA ARG A 39 5.95 19.43 8.13
C ARG A 39 6.33 19.14 9.57
N GLN A 40 6.57 17.91 9.90
CA GLN A 40 7.08 17.49 11.19
C GLN A 40 8.19 16.47 10.99
N GLU A 41 9.04 16.34 12.00
CA GLU A 41 10.03 15.28 12.02
C GLU A 41 9.32 13.93 12.12
N MET A 42 9.64 13.02 11.18
CA MET A 42 9.07 11.69 11.11
C MET A 42 9.93 10.70 11.88
N ASN A 43 9.34 9.57 12.27
CA ASN A 43 10.11 8.46 12.78
C ASN A 43 11.00 7.89 11.67
N GLY A 44 12.30 8.15 11.75
CA GLY A 44 13.28 7.79 10.72
C GLY A 44 13.36 6.29 10.43
N VAL A 45 12.98 5.44 11.39
CA VAL A 45 12.88 3.98 11.20
C VAL A 45 11.86 3.61 10.12
N THR A 46 10.82 4.42 9.95
CA THR A 46 9.73 4.15 9.00
C THR A 46 9.92 4.79 7.65
N THR A 47 10.87 5.71 7.48
CA THR A 47 11.11 6.45 6.23
C THR A 47 12.16 5.75 5.38
N ARG A 48 11.72 4.84 4.51
CA ARG A 48 12.59 4.07 3.60
C ARG A 48 12.27 4.38 2.13
N GLU A 49 12.38 5.64 1.73
CA GLU A 49 11.93 6.08 0.41
C GLU A 49 12.92 5.74 -0.71
N ASN A 50 14.19 6.05 -0.52
CA ASN A 50 15.25 5.82 -1.51
C ASN A 50 16.63 5.67 -0.88
N LEU A 51 17.61 5.31 -1.70
CA LEU A 51 19.00 5.12 -1.32
C LEU A 51 19.89 5.99 -2.21
N THR A 52 20.76 6.79 -1.58
CA THR A 52 21.79 7.59 -2.27
C THR A 52 23.15 6.97 -2.03
N PRO A 53 23.81 6.42 -3.07
CA PRO A 53 25.18 5.95 -2.95
C PRO A 53 26.13 7.08 -2.53
N LEU A 54 26.89 6.87 -1.47
CA LEU A 54 27.88 7.80 -0.98
C LEU A 54 29.25 7.47 -1.61
N PRO A 55 29.85 8.38 -2.38
CA PRO A 55 31.19 8.19 -2.94
C PRO A 55 32.25 7.97 -1.86
N MET A 56 33.40 7.42 -2.25
CA MET A 56 34.50 7.14 -1.32
C MET A 56 35.08 8.40 -0.67
N ASP A 57 34.99 9.53 -1.34
CA ASP A 57 35.39 10.85 -0.80
C ASP A 57 34.32 11.47 0.11
N ARG A 58 33.16 10.81 0.26
CA ARG A 58 32.01 11.22 1.09
C ARG A 58 31.35 12.51 0.64
N SER A 59 31.50 12.90 -0.61
CA SER A 59 30.83 14.06 -1.19
C SER A 59 29.41 13.76 -1.57
N LEU A 60 28.51 14.71 -1.35
CA LEU A 60 27.10 14.69 -1.71
C LEU A 60 26.71 16.00 -2.38
N THR A 61 25.78 15.92 -3.30
CA THR A 61 25.17 17.10 -3.93
C THR A 61 23.67 17.06 -3.72
N LEU A 62 23.15 18.10 -3.08
CA LEU A 62 21.72 18.35 -2.87
C LEU A 62 21.23 19.36 -3.91
N GLU A 63 20.12 19.08 -4.56
CA GLU A 63 19.40 20.01 -5.42
C GLU A 63 18.03 20.33 -4.81
N ILE A 64 17.65 21.61 -4.77
CA ILE A 64 16.43 22.10 -4.17
C ILE A 64 15.62 22.85 -5.23
N ASP A 65 14.46 22.32 -5.57
CA ASP A 65 13.42 23.09 -6.23
C ASP A 65 12.64 23.86 -5.16
N ALA A 66 12.95 25.13 -5.03
CA ALA A 66 12.42 25.96 -3.96
C ALA A 66 10.90 26.22 -4.07
N LYS A 67 10.28 25.98 -5.22
CA LYS A 67 8.83 26.19 -5.44
C LYS A 67 8.36 27.60 -5.01
N GLY A 68 9.19 28.60 -5.25
CA GLY A 68 8.92 29.99 -4.87
C GLY A 68 9.21 30.35 -3.41
N GLN A 69 9.68 29.40 -2.61
CA GLN A 69 10.08 29.64 -1.22
C GLN A 69 11.49 30.20 -1.13
N LYS A 70 11.74 31.02 -0.12
CA LYS A 70 13.08 31.49 0.20
C LYS A 70 13.76 30.48 1.14
N ILE A 71 14.72 29.75 0.63
CA ILE A 71 15.51 28.79 1.42
C ILE A 71 16.54 29.56 2.24
N LYS A 72 16.61 29.27 3.54
CA LYS A 72 17.53 29.92 4.50
C LYS A 72 18.73 29.05 4.83
N ASN A 73 18.48 27.80 5.12
CA ASN A 73 19.51 26.82 5.48
C ASN A 73 18.97 25.40 5.27
N VAL A 74 19.87 24.44 5.28
CA VAL A 74 19.58 23.02 5.41
C VAL A 74 20.44 22.45 6.51
N THR A 75 19.83 21.94 7.56
CA THR A 75 20.52 21.15 8.58
C THR A 75 20.47 19.69 8.14
N TYR A 76 21.63 19.08 7.92
CA TYR A 76 21.68 17.65 7.65
C TYR A 76 22.13 16.87 8.89
N THR A 77 21.51 15.70 9.09
CA THR A 77 21.81 14.79 10.17
C THR A 77 22.01 13.41 9.58
N VAL A 78 23.13 12.76 9.91
CA VAL A 78 23.39 11.36 9.60
C VAL A 78 23.21 10.55 10.87
N GLU A 79 22.34 9.56 10.82
CA GLU A 79 22.03 8.67 11.95
C GLU A 79 21.93 7.22 11.51
N SER A 80 22.05 6.29 12.45
CA SER A 80 21.79 4.88 12.16
C SER A 80 20.34 4.67 11.74
N THR A 81 20.06 3.67 10.91
CA THR A 81 18.71 3.42 10.35
C THR A 81 17.66 3.08 11.41
N ASP A 82 18.09 2.65 12.60
CA ASP A 82 17.24 2.44 13.78
C ASP A 82 17.02 3.70 14.63
N GLY A 83 17.65 4.83 14.24
CA GLY A 83 17.60 6.10 14.98
C GLY A 83 18.39 6.09 16.29
N GLY A 84 19.10 5.02 16.61
CA GLY A 84 19.79 4.84 17.91
C GLY A 84 21.10 5.60 18.04
N ALA A 85 21.77 5.93 16.94
CA ALA A 85 23.09 6.57 16.95
C ALA A 85 23.16 7.78 16.02
N LEU A 86 23.48 8.94 16.58
CA LEU A 86 23.83 10.15 15.82
C LEU A 86 25.30 10.04 15.38
N ILE A 87 25.54 10.15 14.07
CA ILE A 87 26.87 10.09 13.46
C ILE A 87 27.42 11.48 13.18
N GLU A 88 26.61 12.34 12.56
CA GLU A 88 27.01 13.70 12.20
C GLU A 88 25.80 14.63 12.13
N ASN A 89 26.01 15.91 12.47
CA ASN A 89 25.01 16.97 12.29
C ASN A 89 25.75 18.24 11.87
N SER A 90 25.28 18.88 10.79
CA SER A 90 25.87 20.13 10.30
C SER A 90 24.85 20.99 9.54
N VAL A 91 25.20 22.24 9.26
CA VAL A 91 24.30 23.22 8.64
C VAL A 91 24.91 23.79 7.35
N LEU A 92 24.17 23.69 6.25
CA LEU A 92 24.45 24.34 4.98
C LEU A 92 23.73 25.70 4.92
N LYS A 93 24.47 26.77 4.65
CA LYS A 93 23.95 28.15 4.65
C LYS A 93 24.09 28.89 3.31
N SER A 94 24.82 28.29 2.37
CA SER A 94 25.06 28.87 1.04
C SER A 94 24.65 27.85 -0.04
N PHE A 95 24.03 28.38 -1.07
CA PHE A 95 23.54 27.60 -2.19
C PHE A 95 23.91 28.29 -3.48
N ASP A 96 24.34 27.52 -4.47
CA ASP A 96 24.61 28.01 -5.82
C ASP A 96 23.34 27.87 -6.67
N GLU A 97 23.11 28.79 -7.58
CA GLU A 97 22.04 28.66 -8.57
C GLU A 97 22.49 27.76 -9.70
N ASP A 98 21.74 26.70 -9.99
CA ASP A 98 21.94 25.78 -11.12
C ASP A 98 20.63 25.58 -11.88
N GLY A 99 20.44 26.38 -12.92
CA GLY A 99 19.18 26.41 -13.66
C GLY A 99 18.00 26.86 -12.80
N SER A 100 17.02 25.97 -12.61
CA SER A 100 15.85 26.21 -11.75
C SER A 100 16.03 25.73 -10.32
N TYR A 101 17.17 25.09 -10.00
CA TYR A 101 17.47 24.55 -8.70
C TYR A 101 18.45 25.43 -7.91
N LEU A 102 18.36 25.33 -6.57
CA LEU A 102 19.45 25.71 -5.68
C LEU A 102 20.27 24.43 -5.41
N LYS A 103 21.59 24.55 -5.48
CA LYS A 103 22.53 23.45 -5.32
C LYS A 103 23.41 23.66 -4.10
N ALA A 104 23.62 22.60 -3.34
CA ALA A 104 24.61 22.56 -2.26
C ALA A 104 25.49 21.30 -2.40
N ASP A 105 26.78 21.53 -2.59
CA ASP A 105 27.79 20.47 -2.49
C ASP A 105 28.31 20.44 -1.06
N PHE A 106 28.34 19.27 -0.46
CA PHE A 106 28.87 19.08 0.90
C PHE A 106 29.54 17.72 1.04
N ARG A 107 30.33 17.57 2.10
CA ARG A 107 31.08 16.37 2.39
C ARG A 107 30.88 15.98 3.83
N LEU A 108 30.62 14.69 4.08
CA LEU A 108 30.57 14.18 5.45
C LEU A 108 31.98 14.17 6.06
N GLU A 109 32.13 14.80 7.21
CA GLU A 109 33.39 14.83 7.96
C GLU A 109 33.64 13.49 8.62
N THR A 110 32.59 12.88 9.16
CA THR A 110 32.66 11.59 9.86
C THR A 110 32.64 10.43 8.86
N ALA A 111 33.56 9.49 9.01
CA ALA A 111 33.53 8.25 8.24
C ALA A 111 32.41 7.33 8.76
N ILE A 112 31.69 6.73 7.82
CA ILE A 112 30.67 5.71 8.10
C ILE A 112 31.22 4.33 7.78
N LEU A 113 30.58 3.30 8.31
CA LEU A 113 30.96 1.91 8.05
C LEU A 113 30.61 1.52 6.61
N MET A 114 31.53 0.80 5.97
CA MET A 114 31.30 0.25 4.63
C MET A 114 30.17 -0.77 4.64
N ASN A 115 29.38 -0.80 3.59
CA ASN A 115 28.27 -1.73 3.39
C ASN A 115 27.14 -1.62 4.43
N GLN A 116 27.12 -0.55 5.21
CA GLN A 116 26.06 -0.26 6.16
C GLN A 116 25.29 0.97 5.69
N GLU A 117 23.96 0.87 5.74
CA GLU A 117 23.07 1.99 5.44
C GLU A 117 22.90 2.89 6.66
N TYR A 118 22.72 4.18 6.38
CA TYR A 118 22.43 5.23 7.35
C TYR A 118 21.31 6.10 6.82
N THR A 119 20.57 6.73 7.72
CA THR A 119 19.56 7.74 7.35
C THR A 119 20.24 9.11 7.26
N LEU A 120 20.07 9.78 6.11
CA LEU A 120 20.37 11.20 5.94
C LEU A 120 19.05 11.97 6.05
N LYS A 121 18.90 12.71 7.13
CA LYS A 121 17.75 13.57 7.39
C LYS A 121 18.14 15.01 7.07
N LEU A 122 17.31 15.71 6.30
CA LEU A 122 17.50 17.08 5.86
C LEU A 122 16.37 17.93 6.41
N GLU A 123 16.68 18.86 7.31
CA GLU A 123 15.75 19.88 7.78
C GLU A 123 15.98 21.17 6.99
N VAL A 124 15.02 21.56 6.17
CA VAL A 124 15.07 22.75 5.34
C VAL A 124 14.35 23.90 6.04
N GLY A 125 15.09 24.94 6.42
CA GLY A 125 14.53 26.19 6.90
C GLY A 125 14.14 27.09 5.72
N TYR A 126 12.89 27.53 5.65
CA TYR A 126 12.38 28.36 4.57
C TYR A 126 11.39 29.42 5.07
N GLY A 127 11.07 30.38 4.21
CA GLY A 127 10.09 31.42 4.49
C GLY A 127 10.38 32.18 5.80
N ASP A 128 9.38 32.45 6.61
CA ASP A 128 9.47 33.18 7.86
C ASP A 128 9.56 32.27 9.09
N GLY A 129 10.64 31.44 9.13
CA GLY A 129 10.92 30.55 10.26
C GLY A 129 10.19 29.21 10.22
N GLN A 130 9.83 28.76 9.04
CA GLN A 130 9.24 27.45 8.80
C GLN A 130 10.34 26.41 8.51
N SER A 131 10.05 25.15 8.83
CA SER A 131 10.92 24.02 8.53
C SER A 131 10.12 22.89 7.86
N ALA A 132 10.81 22.11 7.03
CA ALA A 132 10.33 20.85 6.50
C ALA A 132 11.46 19.83 6.51
N TRP A 133 11.11 18.55 6.73
CA TRP A 133 12.04 17.43 6.85
C TRP A 133 11.96 16.53 5.63
N TYR A 134 13.13 16.06 5.17
CA TYR A 134 13.29 15.20 3.99
C TYR A 134 14.24 14.06 4.35
N TYR A 135 14.07 12.92 3.74
CA TYR A 135 14.78 11.70 4.11
C TYR A 135 15.33 10.98 2.89
N THR A 136 16.56 10.50 2.98
CA THR A 136 17.14 9.50 2.10
C THR A 136 18.08 8.61 2.91
N ARG A 137 18.28 7.38 2.49
CA ARG A 137 19.33 6.54 3.05
C ARG A 137 20.63 6.81 2.29
N ILE A 138 21.76 6.63 2.95
CA ILE A 138 23.07 6.66 2.33
C ILE A 138 23.82 5.38 2.64
N VAL A 139 24.64 4.92 1.70
CA VAL A 139 25.52 3.76 1.85
C VAL A 139 26.82 3.98 1.11
N GLN A 140 27.93 3.60 1.73
CA GLN A 140 29.25 3.61 1.11
C GLN A 140 29.68 2.18 0.77
N ARG A 141 29.83 1.87 -0.52
CA ARG A 141 30.22 0.54 -1.01
C ARG A 141 31.29 0.69 -2.08
N ASN A 142 32.26 -0.21 -2.08
CA ASN A 142 33.26 -0.27 -3.17
C ASN A 142 32.62 -0.82 -4.44
N GLY A 143 32.97 -0.22 -5.60
CA GLY A 143 32.59 -0.74 -6.89
C GLY A 143 31.10 -0.59 -7.25
N VAL A 144 30.32 0.17 -6.46
CA VAL A 144 28.94 0.48 -6.80
C VAL A 144 28.89 1.77 -7.59
N GLU A 145 28.71 1.63 -8.89
CA GLU A 145 28.50 2.73 -9.82
C GLU A 145 27.09 2.62 -10.41
N VAL A 146 26.22 3.58 -10.09
CA VAL A 146 24.81 3.53 -10.50
C VAL A 146 24.50 4.27 -11.80
N GLY A 147 25.48 5.02 -12.36
CA GLY A 147 25.26 5.88 -13.52
C GLY A 147 24.75 5.14 -14.75
N ASP A 148 25.33 3.98 -15.06
CA ASP A 148 24.93 3.18 -16.22
C ASP A 148 23.53 2.56 -16.03
N TYR A 149 23.17 2.17 -14.80
CA TYR A 149 21.81 1.69 -14.48
C TYR A 149 20.77 2.81 -14.62
N LEU A 150 21.09 4.01 -14.15
CA LEU A 150 20.22 5.18 -14.31
C LEU A 150 20.00 5.54 -15.77
N ALA A 151 21.10 5.55 -16.57
CA ALA A 151 21.02 5.79 -18.01
C ALA A 151 20.21 4.70 -18.73
N TYR A 152 20.37 3.44 -18.31
CA TYR A 152 19.62 2.31 -18.87
C TYR A 152 18.11 2.48 -18.67
N THR A 153 17.65 2.81 -17.46
CA THR A 153 16.20 2.96 -17.19
C THR A 153 15.57 4.10 -17.99
N GLN A 154 16.28 5.22 -18.17
CA GLN A 154 15.83 6.31 -19.05
C GLN A 154 15.77 5.87 -20.51
N MET A 155 16.79 5.21 -20.99
CA MET A 155 16.85 4.68 -22.35
C MET A 155 15.71 3.68 -22.59
N PHE A 156 15.49 2.74 -21.66
CA PHE A 156 14.44 1.72 -21.77
C PHE A 156 13.04 2.35 -21.91
N ALA A 157 12.67 3.25 -20.98
CA ALA A 157 11.39 3.93 -21.03
C ALA A 157 11.17 4.71 -22.32
N GLN A 158 12.20 5.43 -22.76
CA GLN A 158 12.15 6.20 -24.02
C GLN A 158 12.04 5.30 -25.25
N THR A 159 12.79 4.19 -25.27
CA THR A 159 12.80 3.22 -26.36
C THR A 159 11.44 2.54 -26.53
N CYS A 160 10.73 2.28 -25.44
CA CYS A 160 9.38 1.70 -25.48
C CYS A 160 8.34 2.56 -26.22
N LEU A 161 8.58 3.86 -26.39
CA LEU A 161 7.65 4.78 -27.09
C LEU A 161 7.72 4.64 -28.63
N ASP A 162 8.76 4.03 -29.16
CA ASP A 162 8.96 3.81 -30.61
C ASP A 162 9.03 2.32 -30.91
N LYS A 163 8.05 1.80 -31.64
CA LYS A 163 7.94 0.38 -31.98
C LYS A 163 9.20 -0.19 -32.68
N THR A 164 9.83 0.60 -33.55
CA THR A 164 11.02 0.17 -34.28
C THR A 164 12.24 0.13 -33.37
N GLN A 165 12.39 1.11 -32.50
CA GLN A 165 13.50 1.13 -31.54
C GLN A 165 13.32 0.05 -30.47
N ALA A 166 12.09 -0.23 -30.06
CA ALA A 166 11.77 -1.26 -29.07
C ALA A 166 12.24 -2.67 -29.46
N GLU A 167 12.44 -2.96 -30.76
CA GLU A 167 13.02 -4.22 -31.21
C GLU A 167 14.42 -4.49 -30.62
N ALA A 168 15.16 -3.44 -30.26
CA ALA A 168 16.46 -3.56 -29.59
C ALA A 168 16.36 -4.11 -28.15
N LEU A 169 15.19 -4.06 -27.54
CA LEU A 169 14.96 -4.57 -26.18
C LEU A 169 14.73 -6.09 -26.14
N VAL A 170 14.43 -6.73 -27.27
CA VAL A 170 14.11 -8.18 -27.34
C VAL A 170 15.10 -9.06 -26.58
N PRO A 171 16.43 -8.88 -26.68
CA PRO A 171 17.38 -9.71 -25.95
C PRO A 171 17.32 -9.58 -24.42
N GLN A 172 16.67 -8.54 -23.92
CA GLN A 172 16.51 -8.25 -22.48
C GLN A 172 15.18 -8.76 -21.91
N LEU A 173 14.28 -9.24 -22.76
CA LEU A 173 12.93 -9.64 -22.38
C LEU A 173 12.82 -11.16 -22.36
N GLU A 174 11.92 -11.67 -21.51
CA GLU A 174 11.67 -13.08 -21.33
C GLU A 174 10.16 -13.42 -21.57
N PRO A 175 9.62 -13.10 -22.76
CA PRO A 175 8.19 -13.27 -23.00
C PRO A 175 7.79 -14.74 -22.92
N ASP A 176 6.77 -15.02 -22.11
CA ASP A 176 6.19 -16.34 -21.93
C ASP A 176 4.68 -16.27 -21.61
N GLU A 177 4.09 -17.42 -21.27
CA GLU A 177 2.65 -17.54 -20.97
C GLU A 177 2.22 -16.91 -19.65
N THR A 178 3.17 -16.51 -18.78
CA THR A 178 2.88 -15.83 -17.52
C THR A 178 2.73 -14.31 -17.68
N GLY A 179 3.09 -13.76 -18.85
CA GLY A 179 2.93 -12.35 -19.16
C GLY A 179 1.48 -11.98 -19.47
N ASP A 180 0.93 -11.04 -18.72
CA ASP A 180 -0.36 -10.44 -19.08
C ASP A 180 -0.19 -9.45 -20.25
N ASN A 181 -0.91 -9.70 -21.36
CA ASN A 181 -0.89 -8.84 -22.53
C ASN A 181 -2.27 -8.19 -22.80
N SER A 182 -3.15 -8.17 -21.80
CA SER A 182 -4.50 -7.61 -21.91
C SER A 182 -4.64 -6.22 -21.30
N SER A 183 -3.71 -5.82 -20.41
CA SER A 183 -3.80 -4.58 -19.67
C SER A 183 -2.45 -3.88 -19.56
N PHE A 184 -2.45 -2.55 -19.49
CA PHE A 184 -1.25 -1.76 -19.14
C PHE A 184 -1.01 -1.65 -17.62
N LEU A 185 -1.88 -2.24 -16.80
CA LEU A 185 -1.71 -2.27 -15.34
C LEU A 185 -0.60 -3.22 -14.88
N ASN A 186 -0.32 -4.30 -15.62
CA ASN A 186 0.53 -5.40 -15.19
C ASN A 186 1.54 -5.81 -16.28
N VAL A 187 2.19 -4.84 -16.91
CA VAL A 187 3.24 -5.12 -17.89
C VAL A 187 4.52 -5.50 -17.15
N ASN A 188 5.14 -6.63 -17.54
CA ASN A 188 6.36 -7.10 -16.90
C ASN A 188 7.34 -7.70 -17.93
N ILE A 189 8.48 -8.20 -17.46
CA ILE A 189 9.54 -8.78 -18.32
C ILE A 189 9.05 -9.95 -19.18
N HIS A 190 7.96 -10.64 -18.77
CA HIS A 190 7.33 -11.75 -19.50
C HIS A 190 6.27 -11.30 -20.50
N SER A 191 5.93 -10.02 -20.54
CA SER A 191 4.97 -9.46 -21.49
C SER A 191 5.56 -9.44 -22.90
N SER A 192 4.70 -9.46 -23.92
CA SER A 192 5.11 -9.36 -25.31
C SER A 192 5.76 -8.00 -25.61
N LEU A 193 6.64 -7.97 -26.62
CA LEU A 193 7.26 -6.71 -27.06
C LEU A 193 6.20 -5.66 -27.44
N ASP A 194 5.10 -6.08 -28.06
CA ASP A 194 3.99 -5.19 -28.40
C ASP A 194 3.38 -4.52 -27.17
N GLN A 195 3.16 -5.30 -26.11
CA GLN A 195 2.63 -4.77 -24.83
C GLN A 195 3.64 -3.87 -24.13
N ILE A 196 4.91 -4.27 -24.08
CA ILE A 196 5.99 -3.45 -23.50
C ILE A 196 6.15 -2.12 -24.24
N SER A 197 5.99 -2.11 -25.56
CA SER A 197 6.02 -0.92 -26.39
C SER A 197 4.64 -0.25 -26.56
N TRP A 198 3.78 -0.35 -25.55
CA TRP A 198 2.50 0.34 -25.42
C TRP A 198 1.39 -0.08 -26.41
N GLY A 199 1.45 -1.28 -26.96
CA GLY A 199 0.40 -1.77 -27.87
C GLY A 199 0.09 -0.77 -28.98
N SER A 200 -1.18 -0.38 -29.09
CA SER A 200 -1.64 0.66 -30.02
C SER A 200 -1.92 2.01 -29.35
N LEU A 201 -1.50 2.21 -28.09
CA LEU A 201 -1.79 3.44 -27.34
C LEU A 201 -1.03 4.66 -27.87
N ALA A 202 0.21 4.49 -28.36
CA ALA A 202 1.06 5.55 -28.87
C ALA A 202 1.20 6.76 -27.91
N PRO A 203 1.66 6.56 -26.68
CA PRO A 203 1.68 7.61 -25.66
C PRO A 203 2.82 8.61 -25.88
N THR A 204 2.66 9.78 -25.25
CA THR A 204 3.69 10.80 -25.12
C THR A 204 3.96 11.06 -23.64
N ILE A 205 5.23 11.15 -23.23
CA ILE A 205 5.60 11.54 -21.86
C ILE A 205 5.29 13.04 -21.69
N VAL A 206 4.47 13.36 -20.70
CA VAL A 206 4.08 14.74 -20.36
C VAL A 206 4.71 15.24 -19.08
N GLN A 207 5.08 14.33 -18.19
CA GLN A 207 5.89 14.61 -17.01
C GLN A 207 7.07 13.64 -16.99
N GLN A 208 8.29 14.18 -17.01
CA GLN A 208 9.50 13.36 -17.12
C GLN A 208 9.73 12.51 -15.87
N PRO A 209 10.21 11.27 -16.03
CA PRO A 209 10.55 10.42 -14.90
C PRO A 209 11.76 10.97 -14.14
N VAL A 210 11.72 10.79 -12.81
CA VAL A 210 12.87 10.94 -11.94
C VAL A 210 13.14 9.59 -11.28
N GLN A 211 14.36 9.06 -11.47
CA GLN A 211 14.72 7.77 -10.92
C GLN A 211 14.84 7.82 -9.39
N GLN A 212 14.31 6.80 -8.75
CA GLN A 212 14.48 6.51 -7.33
C GLN A 212 15.35 5.26 -7.19
N ILE A 213 16.53 5.39 -6.63
CA ILE A 213 17.38 4.24 -6.34
C ILE A 213 16.82 3.58 -5.09
N LYS A 214 16.39 2.34 -5.19
CA LYS A 214 15.82 1.60 -4.06
C LYS A 214 16.86 0.74 -3.37
N GLU A 215 17.70 0.09 -4.15
CA GLU A 215 18.80 -0.75 -3.68
C GLU A 215 19.98 -0.66 -4.64
N ALA A 216 21.18 -0.66 -4.09
CA ALA A 216 22.42 -0.70 -4.84
C ALA A 216 23.45 -1.54 -4.06
N ASN A 217 23.75 -2.72 -4.55
CA ASN A 217 24.77 -3.60 -3.98
C ASN A 217 25.84 -3.95 -5.05
N GLU A 218 26.81 -4.78 -4.70
CA GLU A 218 27.92 -5.11 -5.59
C GLU A 218 27.49 -5.84 -6.87
N THR A 219 26.35 -6.52 -6.85
CA THR A 219 25.90 -7.38 -7.95
C THR A 219 24.64 -6.87 -8.63
N THR A 220 23.73 -6.22 -7.91
CA THR A 220 22.44 -5.78 -8.45
C THR A 220 22.08 -4.37 -8.00
N THR A 221 21.32 -3.68 -8.84
CA THR A 221 20.73 -2.37 -8.54
C THR A 221 19.24 -2.41 -8.89
N SER A 222 18.39 -1.89 -7.97
CA SER A 222 16.96 -1.73 -8.19
C SER A 222 16.60 -0.25 -8.24
N ILE A 223 15.88 0.13 -9.28
CA ILE A 223 15.44 1.51 -9.53
C ILE A 223 13.95 1.50 -9.80
N THR A 224 13.24 2.48 -9.23
CA THR A 224 11.87 2.81 -9.61
C THR A 224 11.82 4.17 -10.27
N GLN A 225 10.81 4.41 -11.09
CA GLN A 225 10.52 5.73 -11.61
C GLN A 225 9.02 5.91 -11.80
N GLU A 226 8.55 7.13 -11.57
CA GLU A 226 7.17 7.53 -11.76
C GLU A 226 7.11 8.71 -12.72
N TYR A 227 6.14 8.68 -13.62
CA TYR A 227 5.94 9.73 -14.62
C TYR A 227 4.50 9.74 -15.13
N MET A 228 4.18 10.70 -15.97
CA MET A 228 2.87 10.79 -16.62
C MET A 228 3.00 10.73 -18.12
N ILE A 229 2.05 10.06 -18.75
CA ILE A 229 1.87 10.03 -20.19
C ILE A 229 0.50 10.55 -20.58
N SER A 230 0.38 11.01 -21.80
CA SER A 230 -0.89 11.25 -22.46
C SER A 230 -1.01 10.41 -23.73
N ALA A 231 -2.24 10.06 -24.08
CA ALA A 231 -2.58 9.38 -25.33
C ALA A 231 -3.86 9.98 -25.89
N GLN A 232 -4.15 9.70 -27.16
CA GLN A 232 -5.41 10.10 -27.78
C GLN A 232 -6.36 8.91 -27.78
N ASP A 233 -7.61 9.17 -27.41
CA ASP A 233 -8.69 8.19 -27.56
C ASP A 233 -9.14 8.08 -29.05
N GLU A 234 -10.09 7.21 -29.32
CA GLU A 234 -10.65 7.01 -30.67
C GLU A 234 -11.30 8.26 -31.27
N ASN A 235 -11.70 9.21 -30.42
CA ASN A 235 -12.33 10.48 -30.82
C ASN A 235 -11.31 11.62 -30.93
N GLY A 236 -10.02 11.35 -30.68
CA GLY A 236 -8.97 12.35 -30.66
C GLY A 236 -8.95 13.21 -29.39
N GLN A 237 -9.62 12.76 -28.31
CA GLN A 237 -9.57 13.41 -27.00
C GLN A 237 -8.34 12.90 -26.21
N THR A 238 -7.76 13.78 -25.41
CA THR A 238 -6.54 13.45 -24.65
C THR A 238 -6.88 12.75 -23.35
N GLU A 239 -6.30 11.56 -23.17
CA GLU A 239 -6.30 10.80 -21.93
C GLU A 239 -4.95 10.94 -21.22
N TYR A 240 -4.95 10.86 -19.88
CA TYR A 240 -3.75 10.90 -19.05
C TYR A 240 -3.64 9.65 -18.19
N TYR A 241 -2.39 9.21 -18.01
CA TYR A 241 -2.05 8.04 -17.19
C TYR A 241 -0.89 8.38 -16.26
N THR A 242 -0.97 7.90 -15.03
CA THR A 242 0.20 7.80 -14.15
C THR A 242 0.89 6.47 -14.41
N VAL A 243 2.21 6.51 -14.53
CA VAL A 243 3.04 5.35 -14.82
C VAL A 243 4.04 5.13 -13.69
N SER A 244 4.10 3.91 -13.20
CA SER A 244 5.11 3.46 -12.24
C SER A 244 5.89 2.30 -12.85
N GLU A 245 7.21 2.36 -12.80
CA GLU A 245 8.10 1.33 -13.32
C GLU A 245 9.09 0.88 -12.25
N PHE A 246 9.42 -0.39 -12.26
CA PHE A 246 10.44 -1.04 -11.45
C PHE A 246 11.43 -1.76 -12.35
N TYR A 247 12.71 -1.60 -12.06
CA TYR A 247 13.82 -2.26 -12.77
C TYR A 247 14.74 -2.91 -11.74
N ARG A 248 15.09 -4.16 -11.96
CA ARG A 248 16.22 -4.81 -11.29
C ARG A 248 17.22 -5.23 -12.33
N MET A 249 18.46 -4.85 -12.13
CA MET A 249 19.51 -4.96 -13.12
C MET A 249 20.81 -5.44 -12.48
N ARG A 250 21.67 -6.03 -13.32
CA ARG A 250 23.08 -6.30 -12.98
C ARG A 250 23.98 -5.93 -14.14
N GLU A 251 25.25 -5.70 -13.87
CA GLU A 251 26.27 -5.60 -14.88
C GLU A 251 26.95 -6.96 -15.10
N SER A 252 27.23 -7.30 -16.34
CA SER A 252 28.04 -8.44 -16.72
C SER A 252 28.82 -8.10 -17.97
N ASP A 253 30.16 -8.21 -17.89
CA ASP A 253 31.06 -7.95 -19.02
C ASP A 253 30.89 -6.55 -19.66
N GLY A 254 30.55 -5.54 -18.87
CA GLY A 254 30.34 -4.16 -19.29
C GLY A 254 28.97 -3.88 -19.93
N GLU A 255 28.06 -4.84 -19.89
CA GLU A 255 26.66 -4.68 -20.33
C GLU A 255 25.68 -4.77 -19.18
N ILE A 256 24.64 -3.95 -19.23
CA ILE A 256 23.53 -4.02 -18.27
C ILE A 256 22.58 -5.13 -18.70
N ILE A 257 22.30 -6.05 -17.78
CA ILE A 257 21.33 -7.13 -17.94
C ILE A 257 20.11 -6.81 -17.08
N LEU A 258 18.93 -6.77 -17.70
CA LEU A 258 17.65 -6.64 -17.02
C LEU A 258 17.27 -8.00 -16.40
N LEU A 259 17.14 -8.02 -15.07
CA LEU A 259 16.75 -9.21 -14.31
C LEU A 259 15.26 -9.26 -14.02
N ASP A 260 14.64 -8.09 -13.87
CA ASP A 260 13.22 -7.94 -13.66
C ASP A 260 12.76 -6.56 -14.10
N PHE A 261 11.55 -6.50 -14.64
CA PHE A 261 10.90 -5.27 -15.06
C PHE A 261 9.41 -5.37 -14.81
N GLU A 262 8.85 -4.33 -14.22
CA GLU A 262 7.40 -4.15 -14.13
C GLU A 262 7.01 -2.73 -14.47
N ARG A 263 5.86 -2.57 -15.11
CA ARG A 263 5.22 -1.28 -15.37
C ARG A 263 3.73 -1.37 -15.12
N SER A 264 3.22 -0.43 -14.33
CA SER A 264 1.80 -0.20 -14.14
C SER A 264 1.44 1.18 -14.67
N ALA A 265 0.50 1.23 -15.58
CA ALA A 265 -0.07 2.48 -16.06
C ALA A 265 -1.55 2.53 -15.66
N GLN A 266 -1.93 3.55 -14.90
CA GLN A 266 -3.29 3.74 -14.42
C GLN A 266 -3.85 5.03 -14.99
N GLN A 267 -5.04 4.93 -15.59
CA GLN A 267 -5.70 6.09 -16.19
C GLN A 267 -6.20 7.05 -15.12
N ILE A 268 -6.07 8.35 -15.38
CA ILE A 268 -6.74 9.38 -14.58
C ILE A 268 -8.18 9.49 -15.13
N PHE A 269 -9.15 9.25 -14.27
CA PHE A 269 -10.55 9.30 -14.69
C PHE A 269 -10.96 10.70 -15.08
N ASP A 270 -11.53 10.83 -16.29
CA ASP A 270 -12.06 12.09 -16.82
C ASP A 270 -13.48 11.86 -17.36
N PRO A 271 -14.51 12.40 -16.72
CA PRO A 271 -15.90 12.23 -17.15
C PRO A 271 -16.22 12.88 -18.50
N GLU A 272 -15.35 13.76 -19.01
CA GLU A 272 -15.54 14.40 -20.33
C GLU A 272 -15.20 13.48 -21.50
N LEU A 273 -14.55 12.34 -21.24
CA LEU A 273 -14.13 11.37 -22.26
C LEU A 273 -15.24 10.40 -22.72
N GLY A 274 -16.50 10.74 -22.52
CA GLY A 274 -17.60 9.89 -22.97
C GLY A 274 -17.73 8.56 -22.23
N VAL A 275 -17.48 8.57 -20.93
CA VAL A 275 -17.40 7.40 -20.04
C VAL A 275 -18.73 6.67 -19.81
N LEU A 276 -19.87 7.28 -20.15
CA LEU A 276 -21.18 6.66 -19.94
C LEU A 276 -21.52 5.67 -21.04
N THR A 277 -21.97 4.49 -20.61
CA THR A 277 -22.55 3.45 -21.44
C THR A 277 -24.05 3.27 -21.11
N LYS A 278 -24.78 2.50 -21.91
CA LYS A 278 -26.19 2.18 -21.63
C LYS A 278 -26.36 1.42 -20.32
N SER A 279 -25.38 0.59 -19.97
CA SER A 279 -25.39 -0.27 -18.78
C SER A 279 -24.64 0.31 -17.59
N GLY A 280 -23.81 1.34 -17.75
CA GLY A 280 -22.98 1.80 -16.64
C GLY A 280 -22.02 2.93 -16.97
N ILE A 281 -20.90 2.93 -16.25
CA ILE A 281 -19.84 3.92 -16.38
C ILE A 281 -18.49 3.20 -16.53
N ASN A 282 -17.68 3.67 -17.47
CA ASN A 282 -16.33 3.18 -17.71
C ASN A 282 -15.32 4.01 -16.92
N LEU A 283 -14.60 3.40 -16.01
CA LEU A 283 -13.63 4.06 -15.16
C LEU A 283 -12.23 4.17 -15.79
N GLY A 284 -12.04 3.57 -16.96
CA GLY A 284 -10.77 3.55 -17.67
C GLY A 284 -9.85 2.41 -17.20
N VAL A 285 -8.55 2.56 -17.46
CA VAL A 285 -7.54 1.57 -17.09
C VAL A 285 -7.26 1.67 -15.60
N THR A 286 -7.87 0.77 -14.82
CA THR A 286 -7.70 0.61 -13.38
C THR A 286 -7.94 -0.85 -12.99
N GLY A 287 -7.61 -1.26 -11.75
CA GLY A 287 -7.59 -2.67 -11.32
C GLY A 287 -8.93 -3.22 -10.85
N GLU A 288 -8.96 -4.53 -10.64
CA GLU A 288 -10.10 -5.24 -10.01
C GLU A 288 -10.33 -4.80 -8.56
N ASP A 289 -9.29 -4.30 -7.91
CA ASP A 289 -9.27 -3.75 -6.56
C ASP A 289 -9.83 -2.31 -6.47
N THR A 290 -10.37 -1.79 -7.59
CA THR A 290 -11.01 -0.47 -7.60
C THR A 290 -12.17 -0.44 -6.61
N GLU A 291 -12.02 0.37 -5.57
CA GLU A 291 -13.04 0.53 -4.52
C GLU A 291 -14.27 1.27 -5.06
N TYR A 292 -15.44 0.72 -4.80
CA TYR A 292 -16.72 1.40 -5.06
C TYR A 292 -17.77 1.04 -4.02
N VAL A 293 -18.61 2.01 -3.67
CA VAL A 293 -19.70 1.86 -2.70
C VAL A 293 -20.95 2.52 -3.26
N THR A 294 -22.08 1.84 -3.13
CA THR A 294 -23.38 2.35 -3.61
C THR A 294 -24.30 2.75 -2.46
N ASN A 295 -25.26 3.64 -2.77
CA ASN A 295 -26.40 3.85 -1.89
C ASN A 295 -27.34 2.63 -1.92
N THR A 296 -28.33 2.61 -1.02
CA THR A 296 -29.28 1.50 -0.90
C THR A 296 -30.09 1.27 -2.19
N ALA A 297 -30.44 2.35 -2.89
CA ALA A 297 -31.20 2.27 -4.15
C ALA A 297 -30.36 1.83 -5.36
N GLY A 298 -29.03 1.87 -5.27
CA GLY A 298 -28.10 1.50 -6.35
C GLY A 298 -28.06 2.45 -7.54
N ASP A 299 -28.53 3.69 -7.37
CA ASP A 299 -28.50 4.72 -8.42
C ASP A 299 -27.41 5.77 -8.18
N ILE A 300 -26.72 5.70 -7.05
CA ILE A 300 -25.57 6.54 -6.72
C ILE A 300 -24.41 5.63 -6.34
N VAL A 301 -23.27 5.83 -6.99
CA VAL A 301 -22.04 5.07 -6.71
C VAL A 301 -20.88 6.04 -6.51
N ALA A 302 -20.15 5.85 -5.43
CA ALA A 302 -18.84 6.47 -5.22
C ALA A 302 -17.75 5.44 -5.54
N PHE A 303 -16.65 5.90 -6.12
CA PHE A 303 -15.52 5.05 -6.51
C PHE A 303 -14.21 5.82 -6.44
N VAL A 304 -13.12 5.07 -6.24
CA VAL A 304 -11.77 5.62 -6.17
C VAL A 304 -10.97 5.15 -7.37
N VAL A 305 -10.48 6.08 -8.16
CA VAL A 305 -9.59 5.80 -9.29
C VAL A 305 -8.34 6.64 -9.16
N ASN A 306 -7.19 5.99 -9.13
CA ASN A 306 -5.88 6.66 -9.11
C ASN A 306 -5.78 7.72 -7.99
N GLY A 307 -6.30 7.39 -6.79
CA GLY A 307 -6.29 8.26 -5.60
C GLY A 307 -7.35 9.37 -5.58
N ASP A 308 -8.20 9.48 -6.60
CA ASP A 308 -9.29 10.44 -6.67
C ASP A 308 -10.62 9.79 -6.33
N LEU A 309 -11.39 10.43 -5.45
CA LEU A 309 -12.74 10.01 -5.10
C LEU A 309 -13.77 10.70 -5.97
N TRP A 310 -14.54 9.91 -6.67
CA TRP A 310 -15.63 10.33 -7.51
C TRP A 310 -16.97 9.79 -7.00
N CYS A 311 -18.05 10.52 -7.28
CA CYS A 311 -19.41 10.08 -7.02
C CYS A 311 -20.27 10.31 -8.27
N TYR A 312 -20.88 9.25 -8.80
CA TYR A 312 -21.78 9.31 -9.93
C TYR A 312 -23.22 9.11 -9.45
N ASN A 313 -24.04 10.13 -9.65
CA ASN A 313 -25.49 10.06 -9.43
C ASN A 313 -26.17 9.87 -10.77
N ARG A 314 -26.67 8.66 -11.00
CA ARG A 314 -27.28 8.26 -12.26
C ARG A 314 -28.61 8.96 -12.52
N SER A 315 -29.46 9.08 -11.51
CA SER A 315 -30.76 9.71 -11.62
C SER A 315 -30.64 11.19 -12.00
N ALA A 316 -29.66 11.88 -11.43
CA ALA A 316 -29.35 13.29 -11.75
C ALA A 316 -28.42 13.46 -12.96
N ASN A 317 -27.87 12.37 -13.50
CA ASN A 317 -26.86 12.36 -14.56
C ASN A 317 -25.70 13.33 -14.31
N LYS A 318 -25.14 13.26 -13.09
CA LYS A 318 -24.04 14.11 -12.67
C LYS A 318 -22.93 13.32 -12.00
N THR A 319 -21.70 13.79 -12.17
CA THR A 319 -20.49 13.29 -11.53
C THR A 319 -19.90 14.38 -10.66
N ILE A 320 -19.44 14.01 -9.49
CA ILE A 320 -18.77 14.90 -8.56
C ILE A 320 -17.38 14.34 -8.29
N ARG A 321 -16.33 15.15 -8.47
CA ARG A 321 -14.99 14.84 -8.00
C ARG A 321 -14.90 15.20 -6.52
N VAL A 322 -15.39 14.30 -5.66
CA VAL A 322 -15.58 14.56 -4.23
C VAL A 322 -14.28 14.91 -3.51
N PHE A 323 -13.18 14.21 -3.88
CA PHE A 323 -11.86 14.51 -3.35
C PHE A 323 -10.77 14.20 -4.39
N SER A 324 -9.81 15.10 -4.53
CA SER A 324 -8.59 14.90 -5.30
C SER A 324 -7.52 15.88 -4.85
N PHE A 325 -6.27 15.44 -4.78
CA PHE A 325 -5.14 16.36 -4.65
C PHE A 325 -4.75 17.02 -5.99
N ARG A 326 -5.23 16.50 -7.12
CA ARG A 326 -4.97 17.06 -8.45
C ARG A 326 -5.86 18.27 -8.71
N GLU A 327 -5.28 19.30 -9.26
CA GLU A 327 -6.02 20.46 -9.80
C GLU A 327 -6.14 20.32 -11.32
N ASN A 328 -7.29 20.74 -11.88
CA ASN A 328 -7.50 20.66 -13.32
C ASN A 328 -6.47 21.49 -14.09
N GLY A 329 -5.76 20.81 -15.01
CA GLY A 329 -4.73 21.41 -15.84
C GLY A 329 -3.39 21.64 -15.15
N SER A 330 -3.22 21.26 -13.89
CA SER A 330 -1.95 21.27 -13.19
C SER A 330 -1.11 20.05 -13.55
N MET A 331 0.20 20.26 -13.71
CA MET A 331 1.21 19.23 -13.91
C MET A 331 2.25 19.26 -12.77
N ASP A 332 1.88 19.81 -11.62
CA ASP A 332 2.75 19.85 -10.45
C ASP A 332 2.95 18.43 -9.91
N GLU A 333 4.21 17.99 -9.81
CA GLU A 333 4.58 16.66 -9.35
C GLU A 333 4.12 16.39 -7.93
N ARG A 334 3.97 17.42 -7.08
CA ARG A 334 3.49 17.28 -5.70
C ARG A 334 2.03 16.82 -5.64
N GLU A 335 1.21 17.27 -6.59
CA GLU A 335 -0.19 16.86 -6.69
C GLU A 335 -0.35 15.42 -7.19
N GLN A 336 0.65 14.92 -7.92
CA GLN A 336 0.66 13.56 -8.49
C GLN A 336 1.27 12.52 -7.53
N HIS A 337 1.81 12.95 -6.40
CA HIS A 337 2.41 12.04 -5.43
C HIS A 337 1.39 11.02 -4.91
N GLY A 338 1.64 9.74 -5.18
CA GLY A 338 0.67 8.65 -5.00
C GLY A 338 0.65 8.02 -3.61
N GLU A 339 1.22 8.66 -2.58
CA GLU A 339 1.31 8.08 -1.24
C GLU A 339 0.13 8.46 -0.35
N HIS A 340 -1.07 8.22 -0.85
CA HIS A 340 -2.32 8.33 -0.10
C HIS A 340 -3.36 7.37 -0.65
N ASP A 341 -4.34 7.04 0.18
CA ASP A 341 -5.53 6.27 -0.18
C ASP A 341 -6.79 6.98 0.31
N VAL A 342 -7.91 6.59 -0.28
CA VAL A 342 -9.24 7.03 0.13
C VAL A 342 -10.08 5.80 0.43
N ASN A 343 -10.64 5.70 1.64
CA ASN A 343 -11.60 4.67 2.04
C ASN A 343 -13.01 5.27 2.02
N ILE A 344 -13.90 4.70 1.21
CA ILE A 344 -15.30 5.09 1.14
C ILE A 344 -16.05 4.34 2.23
N VAL A 345 -16.47 5.05 3.28
CA VAL A 345 -17.19 4.41 4.39
C VAL A 345 -18.66 4.18 4.02
N ARG A 346 -19.30 5.20 3.38
CA ARG A 346 -20.75 5.14 3.14
C ARG A 346 -21.18 6.14 2.07
N VAL A 347 -22.19 5.74 1.29
CA VAL A 347 -22.94 6.60 0.38
C VAL A 347 -24.42 6.48 0.76
N ASP A 348 -25.10 7.59 0.97
CA ASP A 348 -26.53 7.58 1.28
C ASP A 348 -27.42 7.93 0.06
N ASP A 349 -28.74 7.83 0.22
CA ASP A 349 -29.69 8.06 -0.86
C ASP A 349 -29.83 9.55 -1.24
N ALA A 350 -29.28 10.47 -0.46
CA ALA A 350 -29.15 11.89 -0.82
C ALA A 350 -27.89 12.16 -1.68
N GLY A 351 -26.99 11.19 -1.75
CA GLY A 351 -25.69 11.30 -2.41
C GLY A 351 -24.62 11.90 -1.51
N ASP A 352 -24.87 11.95 -0.20
CA ASP A 352 -23.85 12.32 0.77
C ASP A 352 -22.84 11.17 0.92
N VAL A 353 -21.57 11.49 1.12
CA VAL A 353 -20.49 10.51 1.20
C VAL A 353 -19.67 10.75 2.45
N THR A 354 -19.52 9.69 3.26
CA THR A 354 -18.56 9.64 4.37
C THR A 354 -17.31 8.90 3.89
N PHE A 355 -16.15 9.50 4.04
CA PHE A 355 -14.90 8.90 3.59
C PHE A 355 -13.71 9.32 4.45
N VAL A 356 -12.63 8.55 4.37
CA VAL A 356 -11.37 8.80 5.05
C VAL A 356 -10.26 8.92 4.01
N VAL A 357 -9.51 10.02 4.04
CA VAL A 357 -8.28 10.17 3.27
C VAL A 357 -7.12 9.91 4.22
N TYR A 358 -6.25 8.97 3.91
CA TYR A 358 -5.11 8.67 4.76
C TYR A 358 -3.82 8.50 3.94
N GLY A 359 -2.73 8.86 4.55
CA GLY A 359 -1.39 8.86 3.96
C GLY A 359 -0.75 10.23 4.02
N TYR A 360 0.11 10.51 3.04
CA TYR A 360 0.77 11.79 2.87
C TYR A 360 -0.19 12.81 2.22
N MET A 361 -0.32 13.98 2.83
CA MET A 361 -1.20 15.03 2.33
C MET A 361 -0.45 15.92 1.34
N ASN A 362 -0.73 15.78 0.05
CA ASN A 362 0.01 16.41 -1.04
C ASN A 362 -0.13 17.94 -1.04
N ARG A 363 -1.28 18.43 -0.65
CA ARG A 363 -1.63 19.85 -0.60
C ARG A 363 -2.79 20.11 0.37
N GLY A 364 -3.21 21.33 0.50
CA GLY A 364 -4.30 21.75 1.37
C GLY A 364 -3.83 22.06 2.78
N ASN A 365 -4.77 22.01 3.72
CA ASN A 365 -4.52 22.44 5.12
C ASN A 365 -3.47 21.56 5.85
N HIS A 366 -3.33 20.31 5.45
CA HIS A 366 -2.40 19.34 6.03
C HIS A 366 -1.22 19.02 5.11
N GLU A 367 -0.90 19.88 4.14
CA GLU A 367 0.25 19.64 3.24
C GLU A 367 1.50 19.25 4.03
N GLY A 368 2.14 18.13 3.62
CA GLY A 368 3.36 17.62 4.25
C GLY A 368 3.15 16.90 5.57
N GLU A 369 1.91 16.71 6.02
CA GLU A 369 1.59 15.84 7.15
C GLU A 369 1.23 14.43 6.65
N VAL A 370 1.48 13.43 7.47
CA VAL A 370 0.94 12.08 7.32
C VAL A 370 -0.13 11.88 8.37
N GLY A 371 -1.23 11.25 8.00
CA GLY A 371 -2.33 11.00 8.92
C GLY A 371 -3.59 10.52 8.22
N ALA A 372 -4.71 10.57 8.93
CA ALA A 372 -6.04 10.24 8.42
C ALA A 372 -7.00 11.41 8.65
N ALA A 373 -7.61 11.89 7.58
CA ALA A 373 -8.63 12.94 7.61
C ALA A 373 -10.00 12.32 7.35
N VAL A 374 -10.96 12.52 8.25
CA VAL A 374 -12.34 12.11 8.07
C VAL A 374 -13.12 13.24 7.43
N TYR A 375 -13.78 12.93 6.32
CA TYR A 375 -14.60 13.88 5.57
C TYR A 375 -16.06 13.43 5.49
N TYR A 376 -16.94 14.42 5.47
CA TYR A 376 -18.34 14.27 5.14
C TYR A 376 -18.72 15.21 3.99
N TYR A 377 -19.01 14.64 2.82
CA TYR A 377 -19.48 15.37 1.66
C TYR A 377 -21.00 15.47 1.68
N ARG A 378 -21.53 16.68 1.51
CA ARG A 378 -22.97 16.95 1.38
C ARG A 378 -23.34 17.32 -0.04
N ALA A 379 -24.11 16.46 -0.70
CA ALA A 379 -24.50 16.60 -2.09
C ALA A 379 -25.37 17.85 -2.35
N GLU A 380 -26.31 18.16 -1.45
CA GLU A 380 -27.18 19.33 -1.57
C GLU A 380 -26.42 20.65 -1.64
N ARG A 381 -25.31 20.75 -0.91
CA ARG A 381 -24.50 21.97 -0.84
C ARG A 381 -23.26 21.92 -1.72
N ASN A 382 -22.92 20.78 -2.25
CA ASN A 382 -21.65 20.50 -2.92
C ASN A 382 -20.44 20.95 -2.10
N VAL A 383 -20.40 20.52 -0.84
CA VAL A 383 -19.35 20.88 0.13
C VAL A 383 -18.86 19.61 0.85
N ALA A 384 -17.55 19.42 0.89
CA ALA A 384 -16.90 18.42 1.71
C ALA A 384 -16.35 19.07 2.99
N THR A 385 -16.77 18.59 4.14
CA THR A 385 -16.33 19.07 5.45
C THR A 385 -15.34 18.07 6.05
N GLU A 386 -14.14 18.53 6.34
CA GLU A 386 -13.21 17.77 7.19
C GLU A 386 -13.72 17.82 8.62
N GLU A 387 -13.93 16.66 9.21
CA GLU A 387 -14.49 16.55 10.54
C GLU A 387 -13.40 16.41 11.61
N ILE A 388 -12.35 15.65 11.34
CA ILE A 388 -11.19 15.48 12.23
C ILE A 388 -9.97 15.07 11.44
N PHE A 389 -8.79 15.41 11.94
CA PHE A 389 -7.50 14.92 11.47
C PHE A 389 -6.81 14.10 12.58
N VAL A 390 -6.41 12.89 12.25
CA VAL A 390 -5.62 11.98 13.11
C VAL A 390 -4.19 11.98 12.60
N PRO A 391 -3.24 12.65 13.28
CA PRO A 391 -1.86 12.73 12.80
C PRO A 391 -1.11 11.40 12.96
N ALA A 392 -0.08 11.20 12.13
CA ALA A 392 0.86 10.10 12.23
C ALA A 392 2.29 10.61 12.11
N ASP A 393 3.24 9.99 12.80
CA ASP A 393 4.68 10.25 12.67
C ASP A 393 5.42 9.13 11.92
N ILE A 394 4.68 8.27 11.25
CA ILE A 394 5.15 7.13 10.46
C ILE A 394 4.93 7.38 8.96
N SER A 395 5.67 6.65 8.12
CA SER A 395 5.50 6.73 6.67
C SER A 395 4.12 6.25 6.21
N TYR A 396 3.71 6.70 5.03
CA TYR A 396 2.46 6.25 4.41
C TYR A 396 2.39 4.72 4.29
N GLU A 397 3.48 4.05 3.88
CA GLU A 397 3.48 2.60 3.71
C GLU A 397 3.18 1.86 5.02
N MET A 398 3.73 2.34 6.13
CA MET A 398 3.46 1.79 7.46
C MET A 398 2.03 2.09 7.92
N LEU A 399 1.56 3.32 7.70
CA LEU A 399 0.20 3.73 8.03
C LEU A 399 -0.83 2.92 7.25
N LYS A 400 -0.60 2.72 5.95
CA LYS A 400 -1.47 1.92 5.09
C LYS A 400 -1.68 0.51 5.63
N LYS A 401 -0.64 -0.17 6.08
CA LYS A 401 -0.75 -1.53 6.65
C LYS A 401 -1.66 -1.59 7.88
N GLN A 402 -1.74 -0.52 8.63
CA GLN A 402 -2.64 -0.43 9.79
C GLN A 402 -4.07 -0.04 9.39
N LEU A 403 -4.23 0.99 8.58
CA LEU A 403 -5.56 1.54 8.26
C LEU A 403 -6.33 0.72 7.21
N ASP A 404 -5.66 0.03 6.30
CA ASP A 404 -6.33 -0.91 5.39
C ASP A 404 -7.06 -2.02 6.16
N ARG A 405 -6.59 -2.35 7.35
CA ARG A 405 -7.19 -3.38 8.18
C ARG A 405 -8.47 -2.93 8.85
N LEU A 406 -8.46 -1.73 9.43
CA LEU A 406 -9.65 -1.10 10.00
C LEU A 406 -9.50 0.42 10.06
N SER A 407 -10.39 1.13 9.37
CA SER A 407 -10.57 2.58 9.47
C SER A 407 -12.03 2.92 9.20
N TYR A 408 -12.90 2.54 10.13
CA TYR A 408 -14.35 2.63 9.99
C TYR A 408 -14.92 3.80 10.76
N VAL A 409 -15.89 4.51 10.17
CA VAL A 409 -16.62 5.62 10.81
C VAL A 409 -18.11 5.28 10.88
N ASN A 410 -18.67 5.15 12.09
CA ASN A 410 -20.06 4.85 12.26
C ASN A 410 -20.97 6.11 12.18
N LYS A 411 -22.28 5.89 12.18
CA LYS A 411 -23.27 7.00 12.12
C LYS A 411 -23.33 7.83 13.40
N GLN A 412 -22.80 7.31 14.51
CA GLN A 412 -22.66 8.03 15.78
C GLN A 412 -21.42 8.93 15.80
N ARG A 413 -20.67 9.02 14.69
CA ARG A 413 -19.46 9.81 14.54
C ARG A 413 -18.33 9.33 15.45
N GLU A 414 -18.17 8.03 15.50
CA GLU A 414 -17.05 7.36 16.13
C GLU A 414 -16.20 6.69 15.05
N MET A 415 -14.89 6.92 15.08
CA MET A 415 -13.93 6.27 14.19
C MET A 415 -13.26 5.12 14.93
N TYR A 416 -13.29 3.93 14.33
CA TYR A 416 -12.60 2.75 14.84
C TYR A 416 -11.35 2.47 14.02
N LEU A 417 -10.26 2.20 14.73
CA LEU A 417 -8.93 1.95 14.16
C LEU A 417 -8.31 0.74 14.84
N TYR A 418 -7.60 -0.08 14.08
CA TYR A 418 -6.74 -1.12 14.63
C TYR A 418 -5.29 -0.69 14.46
N LEU A 419 -4.63 -0.35 15.58
CA LEU A 419 -3.29 0.26 15.60
C LEU A 419 -2.41 -0.44 16.62
N ASN A 420 -1.24 -0.93 16.20
CA ASN A 420 -0.26 -1.55 17.10
C ASN A 420 -0.92 -2.59 18.03
N GLU A 421 -1.68 -3.52 17.45
CA GLU A 421 -2.42 -4.57 18.16
C GLU A 421 -3.49 -4.05 19.15
N ASN A 422 -3.92 -2.80 19.03
CA ASN A 422 -4.99 -2.23 19.83
C ASN A 422 -6.19 -1.80 18.96
N LEU A 423 -7.38 -2.11 19.44
CA LEU A 423 -8.62 -1.58 18.90
C LEU A 423 -8.91 -0.23 19.57
N CYS A 424 -8.80 0.84 18.81
CA CYS A 424 -9.00 2.20 19.26
C CYS A 424 -10.32 2.78 18.71
N LYS A 425 -10.95 3.62 19.51
CA LYS A 425 -12.12 4.41 19.11
C LYS A 425 -11.82 5.90 19.31
N VAL A 426 -12.04 6.70 18.28
CA VAL A 426 -11.93 8.16 18.31
C VAL A 426 -13.34 8.76 18.22
N ASP A 427 -13.70 9.56 19.20
CA ASP A 427 -14.89 10.41 19.12
C ASP A 427 -14.57 11.61 18.20
N ILE A 428 -15.25 11.67 17.05
CA ILE A 428 -15.00 12.70 16.02
C ILE A 428 -15.45 14.09 16.50
N GLU A 429 -16.38 14.19 17.41
CA GLU A 429 -16.88 15.48 17.92
C GLU A 429 -15.93 16.11 18.93
N THR A 430 -15.29 15.32 19.77
CA THR A 430 -14.41 15.79 20.85
C THR A 430 -12.92 15.60 20.55
N GLY A 431 -12.57 14.71 19.63
CA GLY A 431 -11.19 14.31 19.34
C GLY A 431 -10.58 13.34 20.35
N THR A 432 -11.36 12.87 21.33
CA THR A 432 -10.87 11.99 22.39
C THR A 432 -10.78 10.55 21.93
N THR A 433 -9.73 9.85 22.35
CA THR A 433 -9.47 8.45 22.03
C THR A 433 -9.77 7.54 23.21
N THR A 434 -10.38 6.40 22.94
CA THR A 434 -10.60 5.32 23.90
C THR A 434 -10.03 4.03 23.34
N VAL A 435 -9.23 3.30 24.11
CA VAL A 435 -8.82 1.95 23.76
C VAL A 435 -9.96 0.99 24.13
N VAL A 436 -10.57 0.36 23.13
CA VAL A 436 -11.67 -0.59 23.29
C VAL A 436 -11.14 -1.94 23.74
N ARG A 437 -10.03 -2.39 23.16
CA ARG A 437 -9.33 -3.62 23.51
C ARG A 437 -7.84 -3.48 23.23
N GLU A 438 -7.01 -3.85 24.19
CA GLU A 438 -5.54 -3.88 24.09
C GLU A 438 -5.05 -5.27 23.72
N SER A 439 -3.86 -5.33 23.12
CA SER A 439 -3.07 -6.54 22.89
C SER A 439 -3.87 -7.63 22.14
N ILE A 440 -4.39 -7.28 20.98
CA ILE A 440 -4.99 -8.23 20.05
C ILE A 440 -3.93 -8.55 18.99
N PRO A 441 -3.28 -9.73 19.01
CA PRO A 441 -2.34 -10.10 17.96
C PRO A 441 -3.00 -10.07 16.58
N GLU A 442 -2.22 -9.81 15.53
CA GLU A 442 -2.76 -9.69 14.16
C GLU A 442 -3.49 -10.93 13.68
N ASP A 443 -2.99 -12.12 14.03
CA ASP A 443 -3.62 -13.41 13.69
C ASP A 443 -4.86 -13.71 14.54
N CYS A 444 -5.12 -12.90 15.58
CA CYS A 444 -6.29 -12.96 16.44
C CYS A 444 -7.38 -11.93 16.10
N PHE A 445 -7.25 -11.19 15.01
CA PHE A 445 -8.18 -10.13 14.62
C PHE A 445 -8.68 -10.32 13.19
N VAL A 446 -10.01 -10.32 13.00
CA VAL A 446 -10.64 -10.40 11.68
C VAL A 446 -11.69 -9.30 11.53
N VAL A 447 -11.85 -8.84 10.28
CA VAL A 447 -12.72 -7.72 9.92
C VAL A 447 -13.56 -8.11 8.71
N SER A 448 -14.83 -7.70 8.66
CA SER A 448 -15.68 -7.88 7.49
C SER A 448 -15.23 -6.99 6.34
N GLU A 449 -15.61 -7.31 5.12
CA GLU A 449 -15.26 -6.52 3.93
C GLU A 449 -15.75 -5.07 4.02
N SER A 450 -16.94 -4.85 4.56
CA SER A 450 -17.48 -3.50 4.82
C SER A 450 -16.80 -2.76 5.96
N GLN A 451 -15.99 -3.45 6.78
CA GLN A 451 -15.43 -3.01 8.06
C GLN A 451 -16.50 -2.71 9.15
N GLU A 452 -17.76 -3.00 8.92
CA GLU A 452 -18.84 -2.78 9.91
C GLU A 452 -18.81 -3.80 11.06
N SER A 453 -18.31 -5.01 10.78
CA SER A 453 -18.22 -6.10 11.75
C SER A 453 -16.77 -6.53 11.95
N ILE A 454 -16.41 -6.74 13.22
CA ILE A 454 -15.07 -7.20 13.63
C ILE A 454 -15.17 -8.35 14.62
N ALA A 455 -14.12 -9.16 14.69
CA ALA A 455 -13.99 -10.16 15.73
C ALA A 455 -12.55 -10.28 16.22
N TRP A 456 -12.37 -10.57 17.50
CA TRP A 456 -11.06 -10.86 18.07
C TRP A 456 -11.10 -12.08 18.98
N MET A 457 -9.98 -12.77 19.04
CA MET A 457 -9.74 -13.89 19.92
C MET A 457 -9.01 -13.41 21.18
N ASP A 458 -9.46 -13.85 22.35
CA ASP A 458 -8.81 -13.57 23.64
C ASP A 458 -7.65 -14.56 23.85
N ALA A 459 -6.53 -14.39 23.13
CA ALA A 459 -5.40 -15.30 23.14
C ALA A 459 -4.12 -14.61 22.65
N ASP A 460 -2.97 -15.24 22.94
CA ASP A 460 -1.65 -14.77 22.46
C ASP A 460 -1.36 -15.19 21.01
N ASN A 461 -2.13 -16.11 20.46
CA ASN A 461 -2.07 -16.56 19.06
C ASN A 461 -3.38 -17.25 18.66
N ALA A 462 -3.61 -17.38 17.37
CA ALA A 462 -4.84 -17.94 16.81
C ALA A 462 -5.09 -19.42 17.13
N SER A 463 -4.09 -20.18 17.58
CA SER A 463 -4.21 -21.61 17.90
C SER A 463 -4.56 -21.88 19.36
N SER A 464 -4.52 -20.89 20.23
CA SER A 464 -4.67 -21.04 21.69
C SER A 464 -5.99 -20.49 22.23
N ALA A 465 -6.83 -19.91 21.40
CA ALA A 465 -8.02 -19.20 21.82
C ALA A 465 -9.11 -20.12 22.37
N MET A 466 -9.72 -19.69 23.49
CA MET A 466 -10.89 -20.30 24.10
C MET A 466 -12.15 -19.47 23.89
N ASN A 467 -12.00 -18.21 23.51
CA ASN A 467 -13.10 -17.25 23.35
C ASN A 467 -12.87 -16.32 22.17
N ILE A 468 -13.96 -15.96 21.51
CA ILE A 468 -14.01 -14.93 20.48
C ILE A 468 -15.08 -13.92 20.87
N THR A 469 -14.78 -12.65 20.71
CA THR A 469 -15.77 -11.57 20.77
C THR A 469 -15.99 -11.03 19.38
N VAL A 470 -17.24 -10.98 18.94
CA VAL A 470 -17.69 -10.34 17.70
C VAL A 470 -18.36 -9.03 18.05
N MET A 471 -18.07 -7.96 17.32
CA MET A 471 -18.64 -6.62 17.55
C MET A 471 -19.15 -6.02 16.25
N ASN A 472 -20.35 -5.48 16.25
CA ASN A 472 -20.84 -4.60 15.20
C ASN A 472 -20.50 -3.15 15.56
N LEU A 473 -19.77 -2.46 14.67
CA LEU A 473 -19.27 -1.10 14.93
C LEU A 473 -20.33 -0.01 14.77
N GLU A 474 -21.45 -0.29 14.06
CA GLU A 474 -22.58 0.64 13.98
C GLU A 474 -23.41 0.65 15.25
N SER A 475 -23.75 -0.52 15.78
CA SER A 475 -24.60 -0.63 16.98
C SER A 475 -23.80 -0.65 18.28
N GLY A 476 -22.52 -1.04 18.23
CA GLY A 476 -21.71 -1.30 19.41
C GLY A 476 -22.06 -2.62 20.13
N GLU A 477 -22.98 -3.41 19.57
CA GLU A 477 -23.38 -4.71 20.14
C GLU A 477 -22.27 -5.73 20.01
N THR A 478 -22.09 -6.55 21.04
CA THR A 478 -21.10 -7.61 21.08
C THR A 478 -21.74 -8.96 21.33
N GLN A 479 -21.19 -9.99 20.67
CA GLN A 479 -21.54 -11.39 20.86
C GLN A 479 -20.28 -12.18 21.22
N ARG A 480 -20.38 -13.11 22.17
CA ARG A 480 -19.27 -13.96 22.60
C ARG A 480 -19.50 -15.40 22.24
N PHE A 481 -18.46 -16.04 21.70
CA PHE A 481 -18.39 -17.46 21.40
C PHE A 481 -17.29 -18.09 22.25
N ALA A 482 -17.52 -19.29 22.78
CA ALA A 482 -16.57 -19.99 23.62
C ALA A 482 -16.41 -21.44 23.19
N ALA A 483 -15.19 -21.96 23.31
CA ALA A 483 -14.93 -23.37 23.17
C ALA A 483 -15.24 -24.11 24.47
N ASP A 484 -15.59 -25.39 24.36
CA ASP A 484 -15.72 -26.30 25.50
C ASP A 484 -14.35 -26.74 26.03
N ASP A 485 -14.32 -27.35 27.24
CA ASP A 485 -13.12 -27.89 27.80
C ASP A 485 -12.48 -28.95 26.87
N GLY A 486 -11.20 -28.82 26.59
CA GLY A 486 -10.46 -29.69 25.68
C GLY A 486 -10.58 -29.33 24.21
N GLN A 487 -11.13 -28.15 23.92
CA GLN A 487 -11.24 -27.61 22.56
C GLN A 487 -10.64 -26.20 22.47
N LYS A 488 -10.35 -25.78 21.23
CA LYS A 488 -9.94 -24.42 20.87
C LYS A 488 -10.88 -23.87 19.79
N ILE A 489 -11.04 -22.56 19.77
CA ILE A 489 -11.89 -21.85 18.81
C ILE A 489 -11.03 -20.89 17.98
N ARG A 490 -11.33 -20.77 16.70
CA ARG A 490 -10.63 -19.86 15.78
C ARG A 490 -11.61 -19.02 14.98
N ALA A 491 -11.40 -17.71 14.97
CA ALA A 491 -12.07 -16.79 14.06
C ALA A 491 -11.48 -16.97 12.65
N LEU A 492 -12.34 -17.13 11.65
CA LEU A 492 -11.92 -17.39 10.27
C LEU A 492 -12.20 -16.21 9.35
N GLY A 493 -13.19 -15.38 9.67
CA GLY A 493 -13.55 -14.20 8.89
C GLY A 493 -15.06 -13.94 8.87
N PHE A 494 -15.49 -13.22 7.84
CA PHE A 494 -16.88 -12.90 7.60
C PHE A 494 -17.26 -13.21 6.15
N ILE A 495 -18.41 -13.83 5.95
CA ILE A 495 -19.02 -13.97 4.63
C ILE A 495 -20.21 -13.00 4.58
N ASN A 496 -20.09 -11.94 3.78
CA ASN A 496 -20.91 -10.74 3.93
C ASN A 496 -20.75 -10.20 5.37
N GLU A 497 -21.82 -10.09 6.15
CA GLU A 497 -21.75 -9.70 7.56
C GLU A 497 -21.92 -10.88 8.53
N ASP A 498 -21.98 -12.11 8.03
CA ASP A 498 -22.08 -13.30 8.85
C ASP A 498 -20.71 -13.78 9.30
N PHE A 499 -20.58 -14.06 10.59
CA PHE A 499 -19.32 -14.46 11.19
C PHE A 499 -19.02 -15.95 10.96
N VAL A 500 -17.78 -16.24 10.60
CA VAL A 500 -17.29 -17.60 10.34
C VAL A 500 -16.24 -17.98 11.39
N TYR A 501 -16.46 -19.08 12.09
CA TYR A 501 -15.50 -19.60 13.06
C TYR A 501 -15.48 -21.14 13.05
N GLY A 502 -14.40 -21.72 13.56
CA GLY A 502 -14.26 -23.15 13.68
C GLY A 502 -13.75 -23.60 15.04
N MET A 503 -13.96 -24.87 15.35
CA MET A 503 -13.47 -25.51 16.58
C MET A 503 -12.62 -26.73 16.28
N ALA A 504 -11.53 -26.90 17.02
CA ALA A 504 -10.67 -28.07 17.02
C ALA A 504 -10.57 -28.65 18.41
N ASN A 505 -10.48 -29.98 18.53
CA ASN A 505 -10.09 -30.61 19.80
C ASN A 505 -8.59 -30.38 20.04
N ASP A 506 -8.17 -30.26 21.29
CA ASP A 506 -6.74 -30.14 21.63
C ASP A 506 -5.91 -31.28 21.06
N SER A 507 -6.47 -32.50 20.99
CA SER A 507 -5.85 -33.69 20.40
C SER A 507 -5.69 -33.63 18.86
N ASP A 508 -6.36 -32.71 18.19
CA ASP A 508 -6.37 -32.56 16.74
C ASP A 508 -5.47 -31.38 16.29
N ILE A 509 -4.91 -30.63 17.23
CA ILE A 509 -3.91 -29.59 16.97
C ILE A 509 -2.52 -30.23 17.05
N LEU A 510 -1.91 -30.49 15.89
CA LEU A 510 -0.64 -31.21 15.77
C LEU A 510 0.42 -30.31 15.15
N LYS A 511 1.68 -30.64 15.42
CA LYS A 511 2.80 -30.02 14.70
C LYS A 511 3.14 -30.83 13.46
N ASP A 512 3.35 -30.14 12.34
CA ASP A 512 3.87 -30.73 11.13
C ASP A 512 5.37 -31.03 11.23
N ILE A 513 5.96 -31.56 10.17
CA ILE A 513 7.40 -31.90 10.12
C ILE A 513 8.31 -30.66 10.24
N SER A 514 7.79 -29.47 9.93
CA SER A 514 8.49 -28.20 10.05
C SER A 514 8.30 -27.55 11.43
N GLY A 515 7.50 -28.17 12.31
CA GLY A 515 7.19 -27.67 13.64
C GLY A 515 6.04 -26.67 13.70
N ASN A 516 5.37 -26.38 12.57
CA ASN A 516 4.21 -25.50 12.53
C ASN A 516 2.97 -26.20 13.08
N GLU A 517 2.14 -25.47 13.79
CA GLU A 517 0.87 -26.00 14.29
C GLU A 517 -0.18 -26.13 13.17
N VAL A 518 -0.71 -27.32 12.99
CA VAL A 518 -1.87 -27.59 12.14
C VAL A 518 -3.10 -27.57 13.01
N PHE A 519 -3.92 -26.54 12.87
CA PHE A 519 -5.18 -26.36 13.59
C PHE A 519 -6.31 -27.04 12.82
N ALA A 520 -6.54 -28.33 13.09
CA ALA A 520 -7.50 -29.15 12.37
C ALA A 520 -8.90 -29.06 13.00
N MET A 521 -9.77 -28.23 12.42
CA MET A 521 -11.13 -27.99 12.89
C MET A 521 -12.06 -29.13 12.49
N HIS A 522 -12.76 -29.70 13.49
CA HIS A 522 -13.78 -30.71 13.23
C HIS A 522 -15.11 -30.13 12.76
N THR A 523 -15.39 -28.87 13.04
CA THR A 523 -16.63 -28.19 12.66
C THR A 523 -16.37 -26.71 12.39
N VAL A 524 -17.03 -26.17 11.37
CA VAL A 524 -17.04 -24.74 11.00
C VAL A 524 -18.48 -24.25 11.01
N TRP A 525 -18.71 -23.09 11.62
CA TRP A 525 -20.03 -22.45 11.69
C TRP A 525 -20.03 -21.11 10.96
N ILE A 526 -21.16 -20.81 10.33
CA ILE A 526 -21.53 -19.50 9.86
C ILE A 526 -22.70 -19.02 10.72
N VAL A 527 -22.53 -17.89 11.37
CA VAL A 527 -23.53 -17.33 12.30
C VAL A 527 -23.80 -15.87 11.96
N SER A 528 -25.05 -15.45 12.13
CA SER A 528 -25.38 -14.04 12.03
C SER A 528 -24.81 -13.25 13.22
N ILE A 529 -24.75 -11.92 13.10
CA ILE A 529 -24.21 -11.04 14.15
C ILE A 529 -24.92 -11.17 15.48
N ASP A 530 -26.18 -11.58 15.50
CA ASP A 530 -26.98 -11.87 16.69
C ASP A 530 -26.78 -13.29 17.24
N GLY A 531 -25.86 -14.08 16.66
CA GLY A 531 -25.46 -15.41 17.12
C GLY A 531 -26.31 -16.57 16.63
N ASN A 532 -27.27 -16.35 15.71
CA ASN A 532 -28.05 -17.43 15.15
C ASN A 532 -27.23 -18.24 14.12
N VAL A 533 -27.21 -19.57 14.28
CA VAL A 533 -26.51 -20.46 13.36
C VAL A 533 -27.21 -20.51 12.01
N LYS A 534 -26.57 -20.06 10.98
CA LYS A 534 -27.03 -20.15 9.58
C LYS A 534 -26.57 -21.43 8.91
N LYS A 535 -25.34 -21.86 9.19
CA LYS A 535 -24.76 -23.09 8.65
C LYS A 535 -23.80 -23.71 9.65
N GLU A 536 -23.86 -25.04 9.73
CA GLU A 536 -22.87 -25.87 10.40
C GLU A 536 -22.28 -26.83 9.36
N TYR A 537 -20.96 -26.83 9.26
CA TYR A 537 -20.21 -27.76 8.42
C TYR A 537 -19.43 -28.74 9.28
N HIS A 538 -19.76 -30.02 9.14
CA HIS A 538 -19.06 -31.14 9.75
C HIS A 538 -19.10 -32.33 8.78
N GLN A 539 -17.96 -32.98 8.59
CA GLN A 539 -17.90 -34.21 7.80
C GLN A 539 -17.00 -35.24 8.49
N ASP A 540 -17.53 -36.40 8.81
CA ASP A 540 -16.80 -37.46 9.47
C ASP A 540 -15.52 -37.84 8.70
N GLY A 541 -14.39 -37.85 9.42
CA GLY A 541 -13.07 -38.21 8.90
C GLY A 541 -12.34 -37.10 8.18
N TYR A 542 -12.95 -35.93 8.01
CA TYR A 542 -12.32 -34.74 7.45
C TYR A 542 -12.19 -33.65 8.49
N TYR A 543 -11.15 -32.84 8.35
CA TYR A 543 -10.90 -31.65 9.18
C TYR A 543 -10.66 -30.45 8.25
N VAL A 544 -10.99 -29.28 8.72
CA VAL A 544 -10.74 -28.01 8.01
C VAL A 544 -9.53 -27.32 8.66
N THR A 545 -8.54 -26.95 7.88
CA THR A 545 -7.32 -26.30 8.34
C THR A 545 -7.26 -24.81 8.01
N GLY A 546 -8.01 -24.40 7.00
CA GLY A 546 -8.12 -23.01 6.56
C GLY A 546 -9.41 -22.78 5.79
N VAL A 547 -9.73 -21.50 5.60
CA VAL A 547 -10.82 -21.08 4.73
C VAL A 547 -10.37 -19.89 3.88
N SER A 548 -10.86 -19.80 2.65
CA SER A 548 -10.85 -18.58 1.87
C SER A 548 -12.28 -18.11 1.60
N ILE A 549 -12.49 -16.79 1.69
CA ILE A 549 -13.81 -16.19 1.54
C ILE A 549 -13.75 -15.18 0.40
N SER A 550 -14.55 -15.40 -0.64
CA SER A 550 -14.67 -14.49 -1.78
C SER A 550 -16.07 -14.55 -2.38
N ASP A 551 -16.63 -13.41 -2.74
CA ASP A 551 -17.88 -13.28 -3.51
C ASP A 551 -19.05 -14.17 -3.00
N GLY A 552 -19.22 -14.28 -1.68
CA GLY A 552 -20.26 -15.13 -1.08
C GLY A 552 -19.98 -16.62 -1.12
N LEU A 553 -18.75 -17.02 -1.50
CA LEU A 553 -18.24 -18.38 -1.48
C LEU A 553 -17.26 -18.57 -0.32
N LEU A 554 -17.45 -19.62 0.45
CA LEU A 554 -16.51 -20.10 1.46
C LEU A 554 -15.86 -21.37 0.95
N GLU A 555 -14.58 -21.34 0.63
CA GLU A 555 -13.77 -22.51 0.31
C GLU A 555 -13.12 -23.04 1.57
N LEU A 556 -13.08 -24.35 1.71
CA LEU A 556 -12.60 -25.06 2.89
C LEU A 556 -11.40 -25.93 2.51
N ASP A 557 -10.23 -25.59 3.04
CA ASP A 557 -9.04 -26.42 2.95
C ASP A 557 -9.20 -27.61 3.88
N ARG A 558 -9.19 -28.84 3.33
CA ARG A 558 -9.46 -30.04 4.12
C ARG A 558 -8.27 -30.96 4.21
N VAL A 559 -8.20 -31.64 5.33
CA VAL A 559 -7.22 -32.69 5.60
C VAL A 559 -7.89 -33.93 6.19
N VAL A 560 -7.20 -35.07 6.08
CA VAL A 560 -7.58 -36.34 6.72
C VAL A 560 -6.48 -36.75 7.70
N ARG A 561 -6.88 -37.30 8.85
CA ARG A 561 -5.95 -37.77 9.88
C ARG A 561 -5.15 -38.95 9.40
N GLN A 562 -3.84 -38.95 9.64
CA GLN A 562 -2.91 -40.05 9.45
C GLN A 562 -2.22 -40.43 10.76
N GLU A 563 -1.42 -41.50 10.72
CA GLU A 563 -0.73 -42.02 11.90
C GLU A 563 0.19 -40.98 12.56
N ASN A 564 0.85 -40.14 11.77
CA ASN A 564 1.79 -39.10 12.22
C ASN A 564 1.46 -37.71 11.66
N GLY A 565 0.21 -37.28 11.73
CA GLY A 565 -0.20 -35.95 11.26
C GLY A 565 -1.39 -35.97 10.35
N TYR A 566 -1.37 -35.14 9.32
CA TYR A 566 -2.45 -34.95 8.37
C TYR A 566 -1.96 -35.09 6.93
N ALA A 567 -2.84 -35.50 6.04
CA ALA A 567 -2.64 -35.43 4.59
C ALA A 567 -3.74 -34.57 3.97
N ASP A 568 -3.40 -33.87 2.90
CA ASP A 568 -4.34 -33.03 2.16
C ASP A 568 -5.49 -33.89 1.60
N ALA A 569 -6.66 -33.30 1.60
CA ALA A 569 -7.88 -33.86 1.01
C ALA A 569 -8.46 -32.84 0.02
N PRO A 570 -9.32 -33.29 -0.90
CA PRO A 570 -9.98 -32.37 -1.81
C PRO A 570 -10.70 -31.25 -1.06
N GLU A 571 -10.58 -30.03 -1.52
CA GLU A 571 -11.30 -28.87 -1.01
C GLU A 571 -12.81 -29.10 -1.08
N ASP A 572 -13.54 -28.42 -0.21
CA ASP A 572 -15.00 -28.34 -0.23
C ASP A 572 -15.42 -26.89 -0.17
N HIS A 573 -16.66 -26.59 -0.49
CA HIS A 573 -17.12 -25.22 -0.51
C HIS A 573 -18.56 -25.08 -0.01
N ILE A 574 -18.85 -23.93 0.57
CA ILE A 574 -20.17 -23.53 1.00
C ILE A 574 -20.56 -22.26 0.23
N MET A 575 -21.64 -22.36 -0.54
CA MET A 575 -22.24 -21.18 -1.14
C MET A 575 -23.25 -20.58 -0.16
N ASN A 576 -23.24 -19.27 -0.01
CA ASN A 576 -24.28 -18.58 0.73
C ASN A 576 -25.61 -18.74 -0.05
N GLY A 577 -26.54 -19.54 0.50
CA GLY A 577 -27.83 -19.83 -0.11
C GLY A 577 -28.91 -18.76 0.10
N GLU A 578 -28.59 -17.66 0.75
CA GLU A 578 -29.44 -16.48 0.68
C GLU A 578 -29.41 -15.99 -0.76
N GLN A 579 -30.60 -15.77 -1.35
CA GLN A 579 -30.71 -15.11 -2.64
C GLN A 579 -29.77 -13.92 -2.62
N GLN A 580 -28.71 -13.96 -3.43
CA GLN A 580 -27.91 -12.79 -3.69
C GLN A 580 -28.91 -11.69 -3.94
N SER A 581 -28.96 -10.70 -3.05
CA SER A 581 -29.68 -9.48 -3.32
C SER A 581 -29.12 -9.05 -4.67
N GLN A 582 -29.95 -8.99 -5.69
CA GLN A 582 -29.56 -8.72 -7.06
C GLN A 582 -28.60 -7.52 -7.00
N GLU A 583 -27.32 -7.78 -7.27
CA GLU A 583 -26.31 -6.73 -7.17
C GLU A 583 -26.76 -5.57 -8.05
N LEU A 584 -26.96 -4.41 -7.44
CA LEU A 584 -27.49 -3.24 -8.11
C LEU A 584 -26.42 -2.61 -9.00
N VAL A 585 -25.15 -2.80 -8.62
CA VAL A 585 -23.95 -2.36 -9.35
C VAL A 585 -22.90 -3.46 -9.25
N THR A 586 -22.32 -3.84 -10.36
CA THR A 586 -21.21 -4.80 -10.46
C THR A 586 -20.02 -4.20 -11.17
N GLY A 587 -18.82 -4.45 -10.65
CA GLY A 587 -17.57 -4.10 -11.32
C GLY A 587 -17.05 -5.27 -12.13
N ARG A 588 -16.50 -5.01 -13.32
CA ARG A 588 -15.80 -6.01 -14.11
C ARG A 588 -14.73 -5.42 -15.02
N LEU A 589 -13.71 -6.19 -15.30
CA LEU A 589 -12.71 -5.86 -16.31
C LEU A 589 -13.16 -6.29 -17.70
N ALA A 590 -12.93 -5.45 -18.69
CA ALA A 590 -13.18 -5.79 -20.09
C ALA A 590 -12.28 -4.96 -21.02
N THR A 591 -11.88 -5.56 -22.14
CA THR A 591 -11.27 -4.83 -23.25
C THR A 591 -12.38 -4.16 -24.05
N VAL A 592 -12.40 -2.84 -24.07
CA VAL A 592 -13.49 -2.04 -24.64
C VAL A 592 -13.12 -1.29 -25.91
N ASP A 593 -11.87 -1.31 -26.33
CA ASP A 593 -11.39 -0.69 -27.55
C ASP A 593 -10.30 -1.55 -28.25
N ASP A 594 -9.86 -1.11 -29.44
CA ASP A 594 -8.86 -1.81 -30.25
C ASP A 594 -7.41 -1.56 -29.81
N ARG A 595 -7.19 -0.71 -28.79
CA ARG A 595 -5.85 -0.39 -28.26
C ARG A 595 -5.29 -1.47 -27.34
N ARG A 596 -6.06 -2.54 -27.09
CA ARG A 596 -5.70 -3.69 -26.24
C ARG A 596 -5.50 -3.31 -24.77
N GLU A 597 -6.25 -2.33 -24.30
CA GLU A 597 -6.30 -1.98 -22.89
C GLU A 597 -7.57 -2.54 -22.24
N GLN A 598 -7.36 -3.25 -21.14
CA GLN A 598 -8.44 -3.67 -20.28
C GLN A 598 -8.85 -2.53 -19.39
N GLN A 599 -10.16 -2.26 -19.32
CA GLN A 599 -10.73 -1.16 -18.54
C GLN A 599 -11.74 -1.69 -17.53
N PHE A 600 -11.94 -0.95 -16.43
CA PHE A 600 -12.88 -1.32 -15.39
C PHE A 600 -14.24 -0.66 -15.61
N LEU A 601 -15.28 -1.47 -15.67
CA LEU A 601 -16.65 -1.05 -15.90
C LEU A 601 -17.49 -1.24 -14.64
N LEU A 602 -18.20 -0.20 -14.21
CA LEU A 602 -19.29 -0.32 -13.25
C LEU A 602 -20.62 -0.45 -14.00
N GLU A 603 -21.24 -1.62 -13.89
CA GLU A 603 -22.50 -1.93 -14.57
C GLU A 603 -23.66 -1.87 -13.58
N PHE A 604 -24.73 -1.17 -13.98
CA PHE A 604 -25.97 -1.05 -13.21
C PHE A 604 -26.98 -2.08 -13.67
N SER A 605 -27.79 -2.59 -12.77
CA SER A 605 -28.85 -3.57 -13.05
C SER A 605 -29.94 -3.07 -14.00
N THR A 606 -30.04 -1.78 -14.22
CA THR A 606 -31.03 -1.13 -15.09
C THR A 606 -30.35 -0.26 -16.15
N SER A 607 -30.96 -0.16 -17.36
CA SER A 607 -30.42 0.68 -18.43
C SER A 607 -30.52 2.18 -18.09
N GLY A 608 -29.48 2.96 -18.43
CA GLY A 608 -29.37 4.39 -18.19
C GLY A 608 -29.42 5.24 -19.47
N LYS A 609 -29.39 6.54 -19.27
CA LYS A 609 -29.25 7.52 -20.34
C LYS A 609 -27.76 7.76 -20.61
N THR A 610 -27.40 7.92 -21.89
CA THR A 610 -26.04 8.24 -22.34
C THR A 610 -25.88 9.72 -22.69
N GLN A 611 -26.54 10.61 -21.94
CA GLN A 611 -26.46 12.04 -22.17
C GLN A 611 -25.18 12.64 -21.60
N SER A 612 -24.81 13.84 -22.05
CA SER A 612 -23.68 14.59 -21.52
C SER A 612 -23.79 14.74 -20.00
N LEU A 613 -22.70 14.40 -19.33
CA LEU A 613 -22.57 14.36 -17.88
C LEU A 613 -22.29 15.76 -17.32
N LEU A 614 -23.01 16.17 -16.29
CA LEU A 614 -22.66 17.37 -15.53
C LEU A 614 -21.57 17.01 -14.52
N THR A 615 -20.42 17.66 -14.60
CA THR A 615 -19.30 17.48 -13.66
C THR A 615 -19.24 18.62 -12.66
N LEU A 616 -19.16 18.29 -11.38
CA LEU A 616 -19.03 19.23 -10.27
C LEU A 616 -17.78 18.94 -9.44
N THR A 617 -17.24 20.00 -8.83
CA THR A 617 -16.19 19.91 -7.81
C THR A 617 -16.67 20.65 -6.56
N PRO A 618 -16.59 20.06 -5.37
CA PRO A 618 -17.03 20.70 -4.13
C PRO A 618 -16.05 21.77 -3.67
N LYS A 619 -16.54 22.62 -2.77
CA LYS A 619 -15.69 23.40 -1.86
C LYS A 619 -15.45 22.62 -0.58
N TYR A 620 -14.41 23.00 0.16
CA TYR A 620 -14.00 22.32 1.38
C TYR A 620 -14.14 23.24 2.58
N ILE A 621 -14.57 22.66 3.69
CA ILE A 621 -14.54 23.30 5.00
C ILE A 621 -13.57 22.48 5.87
N TYR A 622 -12.53 23.15 6.38
CA TYR A 622 -11.55 22.50 7.23
C TYR A 622 -11.95 22.54 8.71
N SER A 623 -11.65 21.45 9.39
CA SER A 623 -11.71 21.39 10.85
C SER A 623 -10.39 21.88 11.46
N THR A 624 -10.48 22.54 12.60
CA THR A 624 -9.34 22.79 13.49
C THR A 624 -9.17 21.67 14.53
N LEU A 625 -10.12 20.72 14.56
CA LEU A 625 -10.12 19.61 15.50
C LEU A 625 -9.09 18.56 15.11
N ARG A 626 -8.20 18.26 16.04
CA ARG A 626 -7.26 17.15 15.97
C ARG A 626 -7.53 16.21 17.14
N THR A 627 -7.34 14.91 16.92
CA THR A 627 -7.40 13.95 18.01
C THR A 627 -6.19 14.08 18.94
N ASP A 628 -6.31 13.59 20.15
CA ASP A 628 -5.21 13.37 21.09
C ASP A 628 -4.38 12.12 20.74
N LEU A 629 -4.86 11.28 19.80
CA LEU A 629 -4.13 10.13 19.26
C LEU A 629 -3.14 10.59 18.19
N THR A 630 -1.90 10.15 18.30
CA THR A 630 -0.92 10.16 17.21
C THR A 630 -0.61 8.72 16.82
N MET A 631 -0.82 8.39 15.55
CA MET A 631 -0.47 7.07 15.03
C MET A 631 1.03 6.97 14.89
N SER A 632 1.63 6.17 15.78
CA SER A 632 3.07 5.99 15.87
C SER A 632 3.43 4.53 15.66
N TYR A 633 4.67 4.29 15.26
CA TYR A 633 5.23 2.96 15.21
C TYR A 633 5.68 2.53 16.60
N ASP A 634 5.08 1.46 17.12
CA ASP A 634 5.56 0.85 18.34
C ASP A 634 6.56 -0.24 17.99
N THR A 635 7.83 -0.06 18.40
CA THR A 635 8.87 -1.07 18.29
C THR A 635 8.71 -2.20 19.30
N GLY A 636 7.54 -2.38 19.91
CA GLY A 636 7.21 -3.35 20.94
C GLY A 636 8.10 -4.60 21.04
N SER A 637 7.95 -5.42 22.03
CA SER A 637 8.82 -6.58 22.34
C SER A 637 8.79 -7.72 21.30
N ALA A 638 8.07 -7.61 20.20
CA ALA A 638 7.99 -8.65 19.18
C ALA A 638 9.06 -8.45 18.10
N ASP A 639 9.75 -9.52 17.75
CA ASP A 639 10.63 -9.57 16.57
C ASP A 639 9.75 -9.52 15.32
N LEU A 640 9.75 -8.39 14.63
CA LEU A 640 9.02 -8.20 13.38
C LEU A 640 9.99 -8.16 12.20
N TYR A 641 9.51 -8.70 11.07
CA TYR A 641 10.23 -8.76 9.80
C TYR A 641 9.48 -7.96 8.75
N TYR A 642 10.17 -6.98 8.19
CA TYR A 642 9.64 -6.07 7.17
C TYR A 642 10.05 -6.57 5.80
N VAL A 643 9.07 -6.94 5.01
CA VAL A 643 9.29 -7.45 3.65
C VAL A 643 9.09 -6.31 2.66
N TYR A 644 10.16 -5.93 1.99
CA TYR A 644 10.12 -4.98 0.88
C TYR A 644 10.28 -5.73 -0.43
N GLY A 645 9.38 -5.50 -1.37
CA GLY A 645 9.44 -6.06 -2.71
C GLY A 645 9.24 -4.96 -3.75
N LYS A 646 10.07 -4.98 -4.79
CA LYS A 646 9.99 -4.01 -5.89
C LYS A 646 9.97 -2.55 -5.41
N GLY A 647 10.72 -2.27 -4.35
CA GLY A 647 10.87 -0.95 -3.75
C GLY A 647 9.73 -0.50 -2.85
N LYS A 648 8.78 -1.37 -2.49
CA LYS A 648 7.62 -1.07 -1.64
C LYS A 648 7.54 -2.03 -0.45
N LEU A 649 6.99 -1.56 0.68
CA LEU A 649 6.67 -2.41 1.82
C LEU A 649 5.45 -3.28 1.47
N ILE A 650 5.64 -4.59 1.40
CA ILE A 650 4.57 -5.55 1.06
C ILE A 650 3.97 -6.24 2.27
N ALA A 651 4.76 -6.52 3.30
CA ALA A 651 4.24 -7.15 4.51
C ALA A 651 5.10 -6.83 5.75
N ILE A 652 4.48 -6.97 6.91
CA ILE A 652 5.15 -6.99 8.23
C ILE A 652 4.74 -8.31 8.88
N LEU A 653 5.69 -9.18 9.14
CA LEU A 653 5.44 -10.56 9.58
C LEU A 653 6.22 -10.87 10.86
N SER A 654 5.69 -11.78 11.68
CA SER A 654 6.40 -12.31 12.85
C SER A 654 7.20 -13.57 12.52
N SER A 655 6.92 -14.24 11.40
CA SER A 655 7.62 -15.44 10.95
C SER A 655 8.76 -15.07 9.98
N PRO A 656 10.02 -15.34 10.31
CA PRO A 656 11.13 -15.08 9.40
C PRO A 656 11.09 -15.97 8.15
N ALA A 657 10.58 -17.19 8.25
CA ALA A 657 10.46 -18.10 7.10
C ALA A 657 9.45 -17.60 6.08
N GLU A 658 8.27 -17.17 6.53
CA GLU A 658 7.25 -16.57 5.66
C GLU A 658 7.75 -15.26 5.06
N ALA A 659 8.47 -14.43 5.83
CA ALA A 659 9.04 -13.19 5.34
C ALA A 659 10.05 -13.43 4.22
N VAL A 660 10.94 -14.40 4.37
CA VAL A 660 11.93 -14.78 3.34
C VAL A 660 11.24 -15.33 2.10
N GLN A 661 10.25 -16.20 2.25
CA GLN A 661 9.49 -16.75 1.13
C GLN A 661 8.80 -15.63 0.34
N LEU A 662 8.10 -14.74 1.03
CA LEU A 662 7.41 -13.62 0.40
C LEU A 662 8.36 -12.65 -0.30
N ALA A 663 9.53 -12.39 0.31
CA ALA A 663 10.56 -11.56 -0.29
C ALA A 663 11.16 -12.22 -1.54
N ASP A 664 11.36 -13.54 -1.53
CA ASP A 664 11.86 -14.28 -2.68
C ASP A 664 10.88 -14.24 -3.86
N GLU A 665 9.59 -14.44 -3.60
CA GLU A 665 8.52 -14.36 -4.60
C GLU A 665 8.38 -12.95 -5.21
N ASN A 666 8.69 -11.90 -4.44
CA ASN A 666 8.54 -10.50 -4.85
C ASN A 666 9.85 -9.79 -5.18
N VAL A 667 10.93 -10.54 -5.40
CA VAL A 667 12.25 -9.99 -5.78
C VAL A 667 12.69 -8.90 -4.77
N GLY A 668 12.57 -9.22 -3.49
CA GLY A 668 12.68 -8.26 -2.41
C GLY A 668 13.77 -8.55 -1.39
N VAL A 669 13.63 -7.90 -0.25
CA VAL A 669 14.51 -8.00 0.91
C VAL A 669 13.69 -8.13 2.18
N VAL A 670 14.30 -8.68 3.23
CA VAL A 670 13.74 -8.74 4.58
C VAL A 670 14.61 -7.92 5.52
N LEU A 671 13.99 -7.02 6.26
CA LEU A 671 14.60 -6.24 7.32
C LEU A 671 14.04 -6.66 8.69
N ASN A 672 14.82 -6.54 9.74
CA ASN A 672 14.34 -6.67 11.11
C ASN A 672 13.85 -5.33 11.68
N SER A 673 13.44 -5.32 12.95
CA SER A 673 12.95 -4.10 13.64
C SER A 673 14.00 -2.99 13.77
N SER A 674 15.29 -3.30 13.71
CA SER A 674 16.38 -2.30 13.68
C SER A 674 16.73 -1.83 12.26
N GLN A 675 15.92 -2.21 11.25
CA GLN A 675 16.13 -1.90 9.85
C GLN A 675 17.43 -2.46 9.24
N SER A 676 17.94 -3.53 9.85
CA SER A 676 19.08 -4.29 9.32
C SER A 676 18.59 -5.39 8.38
N TYR A 677 19.36 -5.66 7.32
CA TYR A 677 19.05 -6.73 6.38
C TYR A 677 19.16 -8.09 7.05
N VAL A 678 18.09 -8.85 7.02
CA VAL A 678 18.04 -10.26 7.43
C VAL A 678 18.24 -11.16 6.22
N TRP A 679 17.71 -10.77 5.07
CA TRP A 679 17.81 -11.52 3.85
C TRP A 679 17.72 -10.60 2.60
N GLU A 680 18.53 -10.90 1.59
CA GLU A 680 18.54 -10.26 0.27
C GLU A 680 18.56 -11.34 -0.82
N ARG A 681 17.71 -11.20 -1.84
CA ARG A 681 17.71 -12.11 -2.98
C ARG A 681 18.95 -11.88 -3.88
N GLY A 682 19.60 -12.97 -4.28
CA GLY A 682 20.59 -12.98 -5.34
C GLY A 682 22.01 -12.60 -4.92
N ASN A 683 22.31 -12.55 -3.64
CA ASN A 683 23.65 -12.38 -3.15
C ASN A 683 24.28 -13.74 -2.80
N ARG A 684 24.75 -14.46 -3.83
CA ARG A 684 25.40 -15.77 -3.67
C ARG A 684 26.75 -15.74 -2.92
N GLN A 685 27.27 -14.56 -2.59
CA GLN A 685 28.59 -14.40 -1.94
C GLN A 685 28.50 -13.94 -0.49
N GLN A 686 27.36 -13.46 -0.04
CA GLN A 686 27.15 -13.20 1.38
C GLN A 686 26.40 -14.39 1.95
N GLY A 687 27.13 -15.38 2.44
CA GLY A 687 26.57 -16.34 3.38
C GLY A 687 25.86 -15.57 4.47
N MET A 688 24.63 -15.96 4.79
CA MET A 688 23.86 -15.40 5.90
C MET A 688 24.75 -15.51 7.16
N ARG A 689 25.38 -14.40 7.58
CA ARG A 689 26.01 -14.34 8.90
C ARG A 689 24.88 -14.18 9.90
N LEU A 690 24.29 -15.29 10.26
CA LEU A 690 23.55 -15.41 11.50
C LEU A 690 24.58 -15.34 12.62
N ASP A 691 24.92 -14.14 13.08
CA ASP A 691 25.65 -14.07 14.32
C ASP A 691 24.68 -14.39 15.48
N GLU A 692 25.22 -14.93 16.55
CA GLU A 692 24.42 -15.38 17.72
C GLU A 692 23.60 -14.25 18.38
N THR A 693 23.85 -12.98 18.01
CA THR A 693 23.15 -11.80 18.53
C THR A 693 21.92 -11.42 17.71
N THR A 694 21.79 -11.92 16.48
CA THR A 694 20.64 -11.66 15.59
C THR A 694 19.62 -12.81 15.55
N MET A 695 19.92 -13.94 16.21
CA MET A 695 18.97 -15.04 16.33
C MET A 695 17.87 -14.72 17.35
N PRO A 696 16.59 -14.87 17.01
CA PRO A 696 15.52 -14.86 18.01
C PRO A 696 15.80 -15.86 19.11
N SER A 697 15.54 -15.50 20.36
CA SER A 697 15.85 -16.32 21.55
C SER A 697 15.22 -17.72 21.58
N GLY A 698 14.34 -18.05 20.64
CA GLY A 698 13.76 -19.38 20.44
C GLY A 698 14.56 -20.33 19.53
N PHE A 699 15.53 -19.81 18.76
CA PHE A 699 16.30 -20.61 17.78
C PHE A 699 17.54 -21.32 18.41
N GLN A 700 17.88 -21.04 19.65
CA GLN A 700 19.10 -21.55 20.30
C GLN A 700 19.15 -23.08 20.54
N SER A 701 18.12 -23.85 20.20
CA SER A 701 18.08 -25.28 20.44
C SER A 701 17.73 -26.17 19.24
N ALA A 702 17.48 -25.61 18.06
CA ALA A 702 17.31 -26.42 16.87
C ALA A 702 18.65 -26.52 16.14
N SER A 703 19.40 -27.56 16.36
CA SER A 703 20.35 -28.02 15.37
C SER A 703 19.53 -28.36 14.12
N LEU A 704 19.58 -27.46 13.12
CA LEU A 704 19.03 -27.76 11.81
C LEU A 704 19.69 -29.04 11.31
N ASP A 705 18.91 -30.13 11.26
CA ASP A 705 19.38 -31.37 10.72
C ASP A 705 19.72 -31.18 9.24
N GLU A 706 20.98 -31.34 8.89
CA GLU A 706 21.48 -31.17 7.53
C GLU A 706 20.69 -32.02 6.51
N ASN A 707 20.10 -33.12 6.95
CA ASN A 707 19.26 -33.96 6.07
C ASN A 707 17.89 -33.36 5.81
N VAL A 708 17.31 -32.63 6.77
CA VAL A 708 16.03 -31.93 6.60
C VAL A 708 16.20 -30.74 5.66
N LEU A 709 17.32 -30.03 5.73
CA LEU A 709 17.65 -28.96 4.80
C LEU A 709 17.87 -29.49 3.37
N LYS A 710 18.52 -30.64 3.22
CA LYS A 710 18.71 -31.28 1.91
C LYS A 710 17.40 -31.77 1.28
N GLU A 711 16.47 -32.31 2.07
CA GLU A 711 15.16 -32.76 1.59
C GLU A 711 14.25 -31.59 1.21
N SER A 712 14.29 -30.48 1.95
CA SER A 712 13.41 -29.33 1.69
C SER A 712 13.92 -28.38 0.62
N LEU A 713 15.23 -28.31 0.37
CA LEU A 713 15.84 -27.38 -0.58
C LEU A 713 16.32 -28.06 -1.87
N GLY A 714 16.32 -29.41 -1.94
CA GLY A 714 16.71 -30.13 -3.13
C GLY A 714 18.09 -29.71 -3.67
N ASP A 715 18.15 -29.39 -4.97
CA ASP A 715 19.38 -28.97 -5.63
C ASP A 715 19.90 -27.61 -5.13
N ASP A 716 19.05 -26.80 -4.50
CA ASP A 716 19.45 -25.50 -3.93
C ASP A 716 20.20 -25.62 -2.61
N TYR A 717 20.21 -26.80 -1.98
CA TYR A 717 21.00 -27.02 -0.76
C TYR A 717 22.50 -26.84 -0.97
N GLU A 718 23.03 -27.24 -2.15
CA GLU A 718 24.45 -27.07 -2.47
C GLU A 718 24.85 -25.58 -2.62
N LEU A 719 23.87 -24.69 -2.80
CA LEU A 719 24.07 -23.24 -2.87
C LEU A 719 24.21 -22.58 -1.52
N LEU A 720 23.79 -23.27 -0.43
CA LEU A 720 23.89 -22.80 0.95
C LEU A 720 25.26 -23.08 1.57
N ASN A 721 26.27 -23.55 0.84
CA ASN A 721 27.57 -23.89 1.40
C ASN A 721 27.98 -22.97 2.55
N LEU A 722 27.59 -23.40 3.73
CA LEU A 722 27.98 -22.85 5.03
C LEU A 722 29.48 -23.12 5.29
#